data_8f6f2f0a4e92e1b467215120e5d5ecc3
#
_entry.id   8f6f2f0a4e92e1b467215120e5d5ecc3
#
_cell.length_a   1.000
_cell.length_b   1.000
_cell.length_c   1.000
_cell.angle_alpha   90.00
_cell.angle_beta   90.00
_cell.angle_gamma   90.00
#
_symmetry.space_group_name_H-M   'P 1'
#
loop_
_entity.id
_entity.type
_entity.pdbx_description
1 polymer ?
#
loop_
_entity_poly.entity_id
_entity_poly.type
_entity_poly.pdbx_seq_one_letter_code
_entity_poly.pdbx_strand_id
1 'polypeptide(L)'
;MPAVLQIVVPTPAHSGLGDALSYQAPAALAPGTLVRVPLGQRETLGIVWSVQDPGQQAEGGHGPLRDIVAVVGDLSPLSDTWRQMVAFAAQYYQRSLGEVALAALPPQLRELNAEQLARRLKPKPPPRKPKKNRPADEVPATRPAEADTDADAGTDVAAQNDSAVTLTAEQAAALQHFAEDERPALLWGATGSGKTEVYLRLVEELLLRDPSHQALVMVPEINLTPQLEQRFVERFAPVYGEQAVVSMHSGMTPPQRLKSWLAAHAGTARIVLGTRMAVFASMPGLRLIIVDEEHDPSYKQQEGARYSARDMAVYRAHQESRHPDADGALQPCRVLLGSATPSLESWSACERGRYRRLDMPSRIGAGDLPTVRRVDMNHQPRRAIIAPPLVAALRERLANGEQSLIFLNRRGYAPVLHCADCGWKSECPHCSAFRVFHKIDRTLRCHHCGFTERVPHACPACGNLDIQPLGRGTERIEEHLAELLAGATRADGQPARIVRIDADTTKHKGTLESQLAQVHAGDVDVLVGTQMVTKGHDFRRVTLVAAINPDGALFSSDFRAPERLFALLMQAGGRAGRDASYTRAQGSRAELWIQTTYPAHPLFEALKRHDFASFATEELRERQRAGLPPVAFQALIRADARSQEVAQAFLNDAAAAAQGLPGATEVTLYPAVPMTIQRVANVERAQMLLESPTRMALQRFLAAWQPVLHTTRPKGLIRWLVDVDPLAI
;
A
#
# COMPACT_ATOMS: atom_id res chain seq x y z
N MET A 1 -46.83 12.21 -1.66
CA MET A 1 -46.42 13.27 -2.62
C MET A 1 -45.04 12.90 -3.14
N PRO A 2 -44.73 13.13 -4.40
CA PRO A 2 -43.40 12.89 -4.91
C PRO A 2 -42.38 13.73 -4.14
N ALA A 3 -41.26 13.10 -3.76
CA ALA A 3 -40.17 13.75 -3.02
C ALA A 3 -39.04 14.16 -3.98
N VAL A 4 -38.42 15.29 -3.73
CA VAL A 4 -37.22 15.73 -4.44
C VAL A 4 -35.98 15.29 -3.66
N LEU A 5 -35.13 14.52 -4.33
CA LEU A 5 -33.93 13.95 -3.76
C LEU A 5 -32.70 14.61 -4.36
N GLN A 6 -31.73 14.96 -3.51
CA GLN A 6 -30.39 15.32 -3.95
C GLN A 6 -29.55 14.04 -4.04
N ILE A 7 -29.11 13.70 -5.25
CA ILE A 7 -28.42 12.43 -5.53
C ILE A 7 -27.01 12.69 -6.05
N VAL A 8 -26.03 12.13 -5.36
CA VAL A 8 -24.62 12.13 -5.78
C VAL A 8 -24.44 11.11 -6.88
N VAL A 9 -23.92 11.55 -8.03
CA VAL A 9 -23.67 10.74 -9.22
C VAL A 9 -22.21 10.87 -9.68
N PRO A 10 -21.69 9.95 -10.50
CA PRO A 10 -20.35 10.08 -11.05
C PRO A 10 -20.31 11.28 -12.02
N THR A 11 -19.73 12.37 -11.56
CA THR A 11 -19.46 13.54 -12.37
C THR A 11 -18.05 13.49 -12.93
N PRO A 12 -17.82 13.87 -14.21
CA PRO A 12 -16.45 13.96 -14.72
C PRO A 12 -15.63 14.94 -13.90
N ALA A 13 -14.34 14.62 -13.70
CA ALA A 13 -13.40 15.55 -13.10
C ALA A 13 -13.45 16.88 -13.89
N HIS A 14 -13.52 17.99 -13.19
CA HIS A 14 -13.61 19.34 -13.77
C HIS A 14 -14.92 19.64 -14.53
N SER A 15 -15.99 18.88 -14.30
CA SER A 15 -17.33 19.32 -14.72
C SER A 15 -17.78 20.48 -13.82
N GLY A 16 -18.40 21.49 -14.39
CA GLY A 16 -19.03 22.58 -13.61
C GLY A 16 -20.37 22.16 -12.98
N LEU A 17 -20.66 20.85 -12.92
CA LEU A 17 -21.87 20.31 -12.30
C LEU A 17 -21.68 20.31 -10.77
N GLY A 18 -22.75 20.63 -10.05
CA GLY A 18 -22.76 20.53 -8.59
C GLY A 18 -22.48 19.10 -8.10
N ASP A 19 -22.15 18.98 -6.83
CA ASP A 19 -21.81 17.69 -6.18
C ASP A 19 -22.98 16.71 -6.15
N ALA A 20 -24.23 17.20 -6.14
CA ALA A 20 -25.45 16.41 -6.20
C ALA A 20 -26.41 16.98 -7.24
N LEU A 21 -27.18 16.11 -7.87
CA LEU A 21 -28.21 16.48 -8.83
C LEU A 21 -29.59 16.15 -8.25
N SER A 22 -30.60 16.99 -8.62
CA SER A 22 -32.00 16.84 -8.19
C SER A 22 -32.74 15.82 -9.05
N TYR A 23 -33.39 14.86 -8.38
CA TYR A 23 -34.26 13.86 -9.00
C TYR A 23 -35.57 13.76 -8.24
N GLN A 24 -36.61 13.27 -8.92
CA GLN A 24 -37.91 13.00 -8.32
C GLN A 24 -38.06 11.53 -7.96
N ALA A 25 -38.69 11.22 -6.85
CA ALA A 25 -39.01 9.86 -6.42
C ALA A 25 -40.46 9.78 -5.94
N PRO A 26 -41.13 8.61 -6.05
CA PRO A 26 -42.50 8.41 -5.58
C PRO A 26 -42.69 8.69 -4.09
N ALA A 27 -41.62 8.43 -3.29
CA ALA A 27 -41.58 8.67 -1.85
C ALA A 27 -40.20 9.16 -1.44
N ALA A 28 -40.08 9.77 -0.24
CA ALA A 28 -38.82 10.13 0.36
C ALA A 28 -38.00 8.86 0.65
N LEU A 29 -36.74 8.88 0.28
CA LEU A 29 -35.77 7.81 0.53
C LEU A 29 -34.76 8.28 1.57
N ALA A 30 -34.37 7.40 2.47
CA ALA A 30 -33.35 7.72 3.48
C ALA A 30 -32.02 8.11 2.83
N PRO A 31 -31.31 9.13 3.34
CA PRO A 31 -29.96 9.45 2.90
C PRO A 31 -29.04 8.23 3.05
N GLY A 32 -28.20 8.00 2.02
CA GLY A 32 -27.36 6.81 1.92
C GLY A 32 -27.96 5.68 1.07
N THR A 33 -29.24 5.76 0.70
CA THR A 33 -29.90 4.78 -0.18
C THR A 33 -29.24 4.80 -1.56
N LEU A 34 -28.92 3.60 -2.08
CA LEU A 34 -28.39 3.43 -3.42
C LEU A 34 -29.54 3.39 -4.45
N VAL A 35 -29.44 4.18 -5.49
CA VAL A 35 -30.46 4.32 -6.52
C VAL A 35 -29.88 4.26 -7.93
N ARG A 36 -30.69 3.90 -8.90
CA ARG A 36 -30.41 4.07 -10.33
C ARG A 36 -31.06 5.35 -10.82
N VAL A 37 -30.28 6.17 -11.51
CA VAL A 37 -30.76 7.45 -12.05
C VAL A 37 -30.31 7.64 -13.48
N PRO A 38 -31.10 8.35 -14.30
CA PRO A 38 -30.70 8.72 -15.66
C PRO A 38 -29.68 9.87 -15.60
N LEU A 39 -28.52 9.70 -16.24
CA LEU A 39 -27.51 10.74 -16.42
C LEU A 39 -27.21 10.90 -17.92
N GLY A 40 -27.74 11.96 -18.54
CA GLY A 40 -27.78 12.11 -19.99
C GLY A 40 -28.63 11.01 -20.62
N GLN A 41 -28.03 10.17 -21.48
CA GLN A 41 -28.67 9.02 -22.14
C GLN A 41 -28.36 7.67 -21.47
N ARG A 42 -27.67 7.68 -20.35
CA ARG A 42 -27.22 6.44 -19.63
C ARG A 42 -27.83 6.41 -18.26
N GLU A 43 -28.04 5.19 -17.75
CA GLU A 43 -28.32 4.98 -16.36
C GLU A 43 -27.00 4.85 -15.58
N THR A 44 -26.99 5.41 -14.40
CA THR A 44 -25.85 5.30 -13.48
C THR A 44 -26.29 5.01 -12.05
N LEU A 45 -25.37 4.51 -11.24
CA LEU A 45 -25.56 4.41 -9.80
C LEU A 45 -25.48 5.81 -9.19
N GLY A 46 -26.40 6.11 -8.29
CA GLY A 46 -26.41 7.31 -7.45
C GLY A 46 -26.58 6.95 -5.98
N ILE A 47 -26.24 7.89 -5.13
CA ILE A 47 -26.41 7.81 -3.67
C ILE A 47 -27.34 8.96 -3.27
N VAL A 48 -28.45 8.67 -2.61
CA VAL A 48 -29.30 9.70 -2.00
C VAL A 48 -28.49 10.42 -0.93
N TRP A 49 -28.30 11.72 -1.11
CA TRP A 49 -27.49 12.51 -0.17
C TRP A 49 -28.34 13.24 0.85
N SER A 50 -29.41 13.87 0.35
CA SER A 50 -30.41 14.53 1.18
C SER A 50 -31.78 14.55 0.48
N VAL A 51 -32.81 14.81 1.26
CA VAL A 51 -34.18 15.03 0.78
C VAL A 51 -34.43 16.54 0.88
N GLN A 52 -34.94 17.14 -0.19
CA GLN A 52 -35.33 18.55 -0.14
C GLN A 52 -36.73 18.71 0.48
N ASP A 53 -36.85 19.71 1.34
CA ASP A 53 -38.17 20.11 1.85
C ASP A 53 -39.02 20.63 0.71
N PRO A 54 -40.36 20.31 0.65
CA PRO A 54 -41.25 20.70 -0.42
C PRO A 54 -41.37 22.21 -0.68
N GLY A 55 -40.85 23.04 0.21
CA GLY A 55 -40.89 24.52 0.15
C GLY A 55 -39.60 25.17 -0.42
N GLN A 56 -38.50 24.45 -0.59
CA GLN A 56 -37.30 25.00 -1.20
C GLN A 56 -37.26 24.71 -2.68
N GLN A 57 -37.59 25.73 -3.49
CA GLN A 57 -37.40 25.63 -4.95
C GLN A 57 -35.91 25.41 -5.26
N ALA A 58 -35.62 24.44 -6.14
CA ALA A 58 -34.27 24.20 -6.64
C ALA A 58 -33.77 25.47 -7.33
N GLU A 59 -32.85 26.20 -6.70
CA GLU A 59 -32.12 27.29 -7.35
C GLU A 59 -31.31 26.70 -8.53
N GLY A 60 -31.69 27.02 -9.76
CA GLY A 60 -30.88 26.84 -10.96
C GLY A 60 -31.27 25.77 -11.97
N GLY A 61 -32.39 25.08 -11.85
CA GLY A 61 -32.80 24.04 -12.82
C GLY A 61 -33.84 24.51 -13.81
N HIS A 62 -33.48 24.78 -15.06
CA HIS A 62 -34.42 25.09 -16.16
C HIS A 62 -34.91 23.77 -16.82
N GLY A 63 -35.77 23.00 -16.16
CA GLY A 63 -36.42 21.84 -16.78
C GLY A 63 -37.16 20.96 -15.78
N PRO A 64 -38.05 20.05 -16.23
CA PRO A 64 -38.72 19.10 -15.36
C PRO A 64 -37.73 18.15 -14.76
N LEU A 65 -37.85 17.89 -13.44
CA LEU A 65 -37.05 16.92 -12.75
C LEU A 65 -37.25 15.52 -13.36
N ARG A 66 -36.17 14.76 -13.47
CA ARG A 66 -36.24 13.37 -13.93
C ARG A 66 -36.50 12.44 -12.74
N ASP A 67 -37.26 11.39 -12.98
CA ASP A 67 -37.52 10.36 -11.99
C ASP A 67 -36.30 9.48 -11.77
N ILE A 68 -36.11 8.93 -10.55
CA ILE A 68 -35.22 7.81 -10.32
C ILE A 68 -35.74 6.59 -11.07
N VAL A 69 -34.84 5.75 -11.58
CA VAL A 69 -35.21 4.53 -12.31
C VAL A 69 -35.62 3.41 -11.34
N ALA A 70 -34.81 3.18 -10.31
CA ALA A 70 -35.05 2.15 -9.29
C ALA A 70 -34.18 2.36 -8.04
N VAL A 71 -34.64 1.80 -6.92
CA VAL A 71 -33.81 1.58 -5.73
C VAL A 71 -32.98 0.31 -5.94
N VAL A 72 -31.72 0.31 -5.53
CA VAL A 72 -30.80 -0.82 -5.74
C VAL A 72 -30.99 -1.86 -4.65
N GLY A 73 -31.94 -2.79 -4.88
CA GLY A 73 -32.15 -3.96 -4.01
C GLY A 73 -32.57 -3.61 -2.57
N ASP A 74 -32.55 -4.62 -1.70
CA ASP A 74 -32.84 -4.48 -0.25
C ASP A 74 -31.58 -4.19 0.56
N LEU A 75 -30.72 -3.27 0.05
CA LEU A 75 -29.53 -2.85 0.79
C LEU A 75 -29.91 -1.77 1.80
N SER A 76 -29.40 -1.91 3.02
CA SER A 76 -29.47 -0.82 4.01
C SER A 76 -28.79 0.44 3.48
N PRO A 77 -29.25 1.65 3.84
CA PRO A 77 -28.57 2.87 3.48
C PRO A 77 -27.12 2.91 4.00
N LEU A 78 -26.24 3.53 3.25
CA LEU A 78 -24.89 3.84 3.71
C LEU A 78 -24.97 4.75 4.94
N SER A 79 -24.20 4.45 6.00
CA SER A 79 -24.24 5.18 7.25
C SER A 79 -23.91 6.68 7.09
N ASP A 80 -24.35 7.49 8.02
CA ASP A 80 -24.01 8.91 8.06
C ASP A 80 -22.52 9.13 8.24
N THR A 81 -21.85 8.33 9.08
CA THR A 81 -20.39 8.34 9.27
C THR A 81 -19.66 8.07 7.95
N TRP A 82 -20.14 7.10 7.15
CA TRP A 82 -19.56 6.81 5.84
C TRP A 82 -19.72 8.01 4.89
N ARG A 83 -20.92 8.63 4.83
CA ARG A 83 -21.16 9.79 3.98
C ARG A 83 -20.30 10.99 4.39
N GLN A 84 -20.18 11.27 5.68
CA GLN A 84 -19.33 12.34 6.21
C GLN A 84 -17.85 12.09 5.91
N MET A 85 -17.36 10.85 6.05
CA MET A 85 -15.99 10.49 5.69
C MET A 85 -15.71 10.73 4.21
N VAL A 86 -16.62 10.34 3.33
CA VAL A 86 -16.48 10.55 1.87
C VAL A 86 -16.53 12.04 1.52
N ALA A 87 -17.43 12.81 2.16
CA ALA A 87 -17.52 14.27 1.98
C ALA A 87 -16.22 14.96 2.44
N PHE A 88 -15.69 14.56 3.60
CA PHE A 88 -14.41 15.06 4.07
C PHE A 88 -13.27 14.74 3.08
N ALA A 89 -13.21 13.49 2.58
CA ALA A 89 -12.18 13.10 1.62
C ALA A 89 -12.28 13.91 0.32
N ALA A 90 -13.49 14.14 -0.19
CA ALA A 90 -13.73 14.97 -1.37
C ALA A 90 -13.23 16.40 -1.16
N GLN A 91 -13.64 17.03 -0.07
CA GLN A 91 -13.26 18.39 0.29
C GLN A 91 -11.76 18.52 0.54
N TYR A 92 -11.18 17.63 1.37
CA TYR A 92 -9.77 17.71 1.76
C TYR A 92 -8.83 17.48 0.58
N TYR A 93 -9.12 16.48 -0.27
CA TYR A 93 -8.30 16.16 -1.43
C TYR A 93 -8.71 16.90 -2.71
N GLN A 94 -9.58 17.89 -2.59
CA GLN A 94 -9.99 18.81 -3.67
C GLN A 94 -10.55 18.05 -4.88
N ARG A 95 -11.56 17.18 -4.61
CA ARG A 95 -12.25 16.37 -5.61
C ARG A 95 -13.76 16.52 -5.52
N SER A 96 -14.47 16.21 -6.61
CA SER A 96 -15.92 16.16 -6.56
C SER A 96 -16.41 15.02 -5.65
N LEU A 97 -17.50 15.26 -4.96
CA LEU A 97 -18.11 14.27 -4.07
C LEU A 97 -18.45 12.98 -4.82
N GLY A 98 -18.98 13.10 -6.05
CA GLY A 98 -19.34 11.96 -6.88
C GLY A 98 -18.14 11.10 -7.29
N GLU A 99 -16.98 11.72 -7.56
CA GLU A 99 -15.76 10.99 -7.87
C GLU A 99 -15.33 10.11 -6.68
N VAL A 100 -15.33 10.65 -5.46
CA VAL A 100 -14.88 9.92 -4.27
C VAL A 100 -15.90 8.87 -3.85
N ALA A 101 -17.18 9.26 -3.74
CA ALA A 101 -18.26 8.39 -3.27
C ALA A 101 -18.43 7.15 -4.14
N LEU A 102 -18.47 7.35 -5.46
CA LEU A 102 -18.69 6.24 -6.39
C LEU A 102 -17.42 5.39 -6.59
N ALA A 103 -16.21 5.96 -6.43
CA ALA A 103 -14.98 5.19 -6.46
C ALA A 103 -14.82 4.28 -5.22
N ALA A 104 -15.38 4.69 -4.07
CA ALA A 104 -15.39 3.93 -2.83
C ALA A 104 -16.27 2.65 -2.90
N LEU A 105 -17.21 2.58 -3.85
CA LEU A 105 -18.10 1.44 -4.03
C LEU A 105 -17.55 0.42 -5.04
N PRO A 106 -17.85 -0.89 -4.85
CA PRO A 106 -17.47 -1.91 -5.83
C PRO A 106 -17.97 -1.57 -7.24
N PRO A 107 -17.12 -1.69 -8.28
CA PRO A 107 -17.51 -1.36 -9.65
C PRO A 107 -18.78 -2.09 -10.13
N GLN A 108 -18.96 -3.33 -9.68
CA GLN A 108 -20.13 -4.13 -10.07
C GLN A 108 -21.46 -3.59 -9.53
N LEU A 109 -21.49 -2.88 -8.41
CA LEU A 109 -22.72 -2.19 -7.96
C LEU A 109 -23.20 -1.16 -8.98
N ARG A 110 -22.29 -0.60 -9.77
CA ARG A 110 -22.61 0.37 -10.82
C ARG A 110 -23.19 -0.29 -12.07
N GLU A 111 -22.90 -1.56 -12.30
CA GLU A 111 -23.21 -2.30 -13.52
C GLU A 111 -24.41 -3.24 -13.36
N LEU A 112 -24.69 -3.73 -12.13
CA LEU A 112 -25.74 -4.70 -11.85
C LEU A 112 -27.10 -4.00 -11.72
N ASN A 113 -28.13 -4.62 -12.31
CA ASN A 113 -29.52 -4.26 -12.02
C ASN A 113 -30.00 -4.90 -10.70
N ALA A 114 -31.18 -4.48 -10.19
CA ALA A 114 -31.72 -4.94 -8.91
C ALA A 114 -31.91 -6.46 -8.87
N GLU A 115 -32.39 -7.09 -9.96
CA GLU A 115 -32.59 -8.54 -10.03
C GLU A 115 -31.27 -9.32 -9.98
N GLN A 116 -30.24 -8.83 -10.67
CA GLN A 116 -28.90 -9.44 -10.68
C GLN A 116 -28.27 -9.35 -9.30
N LEU A 117 -28.48 -8.23 -8.61
CA LEU A 117 -27.99 -8.05 -7.24
C LEU A 117 -28.74 -8.99 -6.27
N ALA A 118 -30.07 -9.07 -6.33
CA ALA A 118 -30.88 -9.97 -5.52
C ALA A 118 -30.48 -11.44 -5.69
N ARG A 119 -30.16 -11.86 -6.93
CA ARG A 119 -29.63 -13.22 -7.19
C ARG A 119 -28.29 -13.48 -6.50
N ARG A 120 -27.43 -12.47 -6.35
CA ARG A 120 -26.11 -12.60 -5.71
C ARG A 120 -26.18 -12.52 -4.19
N LEU A 121 -27.17 -11.87 -3.64
CA LEU A 121 -27.45 -11.81 -2.20
C LEU A 121 -28.05 -13.10 -1.64
N LYS A 122 -28.68 -13.93 -2.51
CA LYS A 122 -29.23 -15.23 -2.05
C LYS A 122 -28.10 -16.13 -1.54
N PRO A 123 -28.23 -16.70 -0.33
CA PRO A 123 -27.27 -17.67 0.19
C PRO A 123 -27.14 -18.82 -0.82
N LYS A 124 -25.91 -19.17 -1.21
CA LYS A 124 -25.70 -20.38 -1.99
C LYS A 124 -26.09 -21.57 -1.12
N PRO A 125 -26.93 -22.52 -1.64
CA PRO A 125 -27.16 -23.76 -0.94
C PRO A 125 -25.81 -24.47 -0.68
N PRO A 126 -25.67 -25.18 0.45
CA PRO A 126 -24.44 -25.87 0.77
C PRO A 126 -24.00 -26.76 -0.39
N PRO A 127 -22.70 -26.91 -0.66
CA PRO A 127 -22.22 -27.71 -1.77
C PRO A 127 -22.79 -29.12 -1.63
N ARG A 128 -23.48 -29.59 -2.68
CA ARG A 128 -23.97 -30.99 -2.74
C ARG A 128 -22.76 -31.87 -2.55
N LYS A 129 -22.83 -32.76 -1.52
CA LYS A 129 -21.85 -33.83 -1.30
C LYS A 129 -21.57 -34.50 -2.64
N PRO A 130 -20.30 -34.74 -3.01
CA PRO A 130 -20.00 -35.43 -4.26
C PRO A 130 -20.73 -36.73 -4.31
N LYS A 131 -21.49 -36.97 -5.38
CA LYS A 131 -22.12 -38.26 -5.62
C LYS A 131 -21.00 -39.31 -5.61
N LYS A 132 -21.08 -40.29 -4.69
CA LYS A 132 -20.25 -41.48 -4.72
C LYS A 132 -20.39 -42.08 -6.11
N ASN A 133 -19.35 -42.06 -6.91
CA ASN A 133 -19.28 -42.80 -8.15
C ASN A 133 -19.36 -44.29 -7.86
N ARG A 134 -20.14 -45.00 -8.68
CA ARG A 134 -20.30 -46.45 -8.71
C ARG A 134 -18.93 -47.13 -8.77
N PRO A 135 -18.80 -48.32 -8.16
CA PRO A 135 -17.56 -49.08 -8.21
C PRO A 135 -17.31 -49.59 -9.61
N ALA A 136 -16.10 -49.41 -10.09
CA ALA A 136 -15.53 -50.14 -11.22
C ALA A 136 -14.75 -51.35 -10.67
N ASP A 137 -15.01 -52.44 -11.27
CA ASP A 137 -14.57 -53.80 -11.18
C ASP A 137 -13.26 -54.18 -10.47
N GLU A 138 -13.39 -55.36 -9.87
CA GLU A 138 -12.45 -56.21 -9.13
C GLU A 138 -11.12 -56.49 -9.84
N VAL A 139 -10.01 -56.46 -9.10
CA VAL A 139 -8.83 -57.31 -9.30
C VAL A 139 -8.30 -57.75 -7.93
N PRO A 140 -7.86 -59.05 -7.76
CA PRO A 140 -8.01 -59.79 -6.51
C PRO A 140 -6.88 -59.66 -5.49
N ALA A 141 -7.26 -60.12 -4.30
CA ALA A 141 -6.52 -60.15 -3.05
C ALA A 141 -5.24 -60.95 -3.02
N THR A 142 -4.26 -60.52 -2.27
CA THR A 142 -3.36 -61.36 -1.50
C THR A 142 -3.30 -60.90 -0.04
N ARG A 143 -3.64 -61.81 0.86
CA ARG A 143 -3.51 -61.80 2.33
C ARG A 143 -2.31 -62.64 2.72
N PRO A 144 -1.86 -62.78 4.00
CA PRO A 144 -2.04 -61.96 5.18
C PRO A 144 -0.75 -61.84 6.04
N ALA A 145 -0.76 -61.09 7.14
CA ALA A 145 -0.15 -61.50 8.43
C ALA A 145 -0.77 -60.75 9.59
N GLU A 146 -1.17 -61.56 10.56
CA GLU A 146 -1.84 -61.26 11.82
C GLU A 146 -0.86 -60.70 12.86
N ALA A 147 -1.33 -59.91 13.79
CA ALA A 147 -1.39 -60.21 15.24
C ALA A 147 -1.79 -58.99 16.05
N ASP A 148 -2.88 -59.13 16.74
CA ASP A 148 -3.17 -59.04 18.20
C ASP A 148 -3.05 -57.67 18.89
N THR A 149 -4.16 -57.28 19.31
CA THR A 149 -4.96 -57.25 20.55
C THR A 149 -4.80 -56.02 21.44
N ASP A 150 -5.99 -55.55 21.76
CA ASP A 150 -6.48 -54.99 23.03
C ASP A 150 -6.28 -53.52 23.41
N ALA A 151 -7.43 -52.98 23.66
CA ALA A 151 -7.96 -52.22 24.79
C ALA A 151 -8.44 -50.80 24.48
N ASP A 152 -9.73 -50.75 24.38
CA ASP A 152 -10.70 -49.85 25.03
C ASP A 152 -10.11 -48.63 25.79
N ALA A 153 -10.45 -47.45 25.32
CA ALA A 153 -10.83 -46.32 26.15
C ALA A 153 -11.42 -45.23 25.24
N GLY A 154 -12.73 -45.12 25.22
CA GLY A 154 -13.40 -43.90 24.80
C GLY A 154 -12.99 -42.77 25.75
N THR A 155 -12.77 -41.63 25.21
CA THR A 155 -13.12 -40.34 25.80
C THR A 155 -12.52 -39.16 24.98
N ASP A 156 -13.37 -38.17 24.81
CA ASP A 156 -13.02 -36.74 24.60
C ASP A 156 -12.18 -36.32 23.38
N VAL A 157 -12.85 -36.20 22.24
CA VAL A 157 -12.49 -35.28 21.18
C VAL A 157 -13.13 -33.92 21.48
N ALA A 158 -12.73 -33.31 22.59
CA ALA A 158 -13.10 -31.94 22.95
C ALA A 158 -12.05 -31.29 23.87
N ALA A 159 -10.78 -31.22 23.48
CA ALA A 159 -9.78 -30.39 24.14
C ALA A 159 -8.39 -30.50 23.47
N GLN A 160 -8.23 -30.09 22.19
CA GLN A 160 -6.91 -29.90 21.59
C GLN A 160 -6.93 -28.70 20.65
N ASN A 161 -7.31 -27.51 21.17
CA ASN A 161 -7.09 -26.26 20.48
C ASN A 161 -6.82 -25.11 21.47
N ASP A 162 -6.06 -25.34 22.51
CA ASP A 162 -5.70 -24.31 23.47
C ASP A 162 -4.20 -24.29 23.75
N SER A 163 -3.37 -24.19 22.70
CA SER A 163 -2.06 -23.58 22.84
C SER A 163 -2.19 -22.06 22.72
N ALA A 164 -2.82 -21.44 23.70
CA ALA A 164 -2.87 -19.99 23.80
C ALA A 164 -1.43 -19.45 23.73
N VAL A 165 -1.10 -18.73 22.67
CA VAL A 165 0.21 -18.08 22.51
C VAL A 165 0.44 -17.22 23.74
N THR A 166 1.45 -17.52 24.54
CA THR A 166 1.79 -16.75 25.72
C THR A 166 2.33 -15.38 25.28
N LEU A 167 1.67 -14.34 25.74
CA LEU A 167 2.07 -12.97 25.44
C LEU A 167 3.39 -12.63 26.15
N THR A 168 4.25 -11.88 25.49
CA THR A 168 5.41 -11.26 26.14
C THR A 168 4.95 -10.13 27.05
N ALA A 169 5.79 -9.73 28.03
CA ALA A 169 5.49 -8.60 28.91
C ALA A 169 5.22 -7.29 28.12
N GLU A 170 5.97 -7.06 27.05
CA GLU A 170 5.77 -5.90 26.16
C GLU A 170 4.43 -5.94 25.42
N GLN A 171 4.02 -7.11 24.91
CA GLN A 171 2.71 -7.29 24.28
C GLN A 171 1.56 -7.06 25.27
N ALA A 172 1.67 -7.63 26.48
CA ALA A 172 0.67 -7.44 27.53
C ALA A 172 0.56 -5.96 27.95
N ALA A 173 1.70 -5.29 28.14
CA ALA A 173 1.71 -3.86 28.44
C ALA A 173 1.12 -3.01 27.32
N ALA A 174 1.40 -3.32 26.04
CA ALA A 174 0.86 -2.62 24.90
C ALA A 174 -0.67 -2.76 24.83
N LEU A 175 -1.22 -3.95 25.08
CA LEU A 175 -2.67 -4.19 25.15
C LEU A 175 -3.32 -3.41 26.30
N GLN A 176 -2.76 -3.49 27.49
CA GLN A 176 -3.24 -2.75 28.65
C GLN A 176 -3.24 -1.24 28.39
N HIS A 177 -2.13 -0.70 27.94
CA HIS A 177 -2.02 0.73 27.66
C HIS A 177 -2.94 1.17 26.51
N PHE A 178 -3.19 0.34 25.50
CA PHE A 178 -4.15 0.65 24.47
C PHE A 178 -5.57 0.73 25.03
N ALA A 179 -5.92 -0.09 26.02
CA ALA A 179 -7.24 -0.08 26.65
C ALA A 179 -7.52 1.18 27.49
N GLU A 180 -6.49 1.82 28.03
CA GLU A 180 -6.60 2.98 28.95
C GLU A 180 -6.87 4.32 28.26
N ASP A 181 -6.59 4.45 26.95
CA ASP A 181 -6.61 5.74 26.26
C ASP A 181 -7.28 5.62 24.88
N GLU A 182 -8.15 6.54 24.55
CA GLU A 182 -8.89 6.57 23.28
C GLU A 182 -8.16 7.32 22.15
N ARG A 183 -7.06 8.03 22.46
CA ARG A 183 -6.26 8.68 21.43
C ARG A 183 -5.74 7.67 20.42
N PRO A 184 -5.51 8.07 19.14
CA PRO A 184 -4.80 7.21 18.20
C PRO A 184 -3.50 6.70 18.81
N ALA A 185 -3.24 5.40 18.68
CA ALA A 185 -2.05 4.79 19.24
C ALA A 185 -1.05 4.39 18.13
N LEU A 186 0.23 4.63 18.38
CA LEU A 186 1.34 4.16 17.54
C LEU A 186 2.03 3.00 18.25
N LEU A 187 1.88 1.79 17.73
CA LEU A 187 2.61 0.61 18.19
C LEU A 187 3.97 0.58 17.50
N TRP A 188 4.98 1.08 18.20
CA TRP A 188 6.35 1.04 17.74
C TRP A 188 7.02 -0.24 18.21
N GLY A 189 7.20 -1.18 17.31
CA GLY A 189 7.76 -2.49 17.66
C GLY A 189 8.78 -2.95 16.65
N ALA A 190 9.89 -3.51 17.16
CA ALA A 190 10.94 -4.09 16.32
C ALA A 190 10.39 -5.10 15.31
N THR A 191 11.08 -5.29 14.20
CA THR A 191 10.72 -6.35 13.24
C THR A 191 10.86 -7.71 13.94
N GLY A 192 9.75 -8.46 14.04
CA GLY A 192 9.71 -9.73 14.79
C GLY A 192 9.32 -9.60 16.27
N SER A 193 8.86 -8.43 16.72
CA SER A 193 8.32 -8.24 18.08
C SER A 193 6.94 -8.86 18.31
N GLY A 194 6.30 -9.39 17.24
CA GLY A 194 4.98 -10.01 17.34
C GLY A 194 3.81 -9.03 17.35
N LYS A 195 3.92 -7.90 16.68
CA LYS A 195 2.82 -6.94 16.50
C LYS A 195 1.51 -7.59 16.04
N THR A 196 1.60 -8.59 15.16
CA THR A 196 0.42 -9.31 14.65
C THR A 196 -0.37 -10.00 15.76
N GLU A 197 0.28 -10.53 16.80
CA GLU A 197 -0.45 -11.13 17.94
C GLU A 197 -1.21 -10.07 18.73
N VAL A 198 -0.63 -8.87 18.90
CA VAL A 198 -1.35 -7.73 19.50
C VAL A 198 -2.60 -7.39 18.69
N TYR A 199 -2.50 -7.39 17.35
CA TYR A 199 -3.65 -7.14 16.47
C TYR A 199 -4.75 -8.19 16.66
N LEU A 200 -4.38 -9.47 16.67
CA LEU A 200 -5.32 -10.59 16.87
C LEU A 200 -6.02 -10.48 18.23
N ARG A 201 -5.27 -10.18 19.30
CA ARG A 201 -5.85 -10.01 20.65
C ARG A 201 -6.81 -8.83 20.75
N LEU A 202 -6.48 -7.68 20.14
CA LEU A 202 -7.37 -6.53 20.11
C LEU A 202 -8.68 -6.82 19.39
N VAL A 203 -8.61 -7.55 18.27
CA VAL A 203 -9.81 -7.98 17.53
C VAL A 203 -10.60 -9.00 18.33
N GLU A 204 -9.94 -9.97 18.99
CA GLU A 204 -10.58 -10.96 19.86
C GLU A 204 -11.32 -10.26 21.02
N GLU A 205 -10.65 -9.35 21.72
CA GLU A 205 -11.25 -8.60 22.83
C GLU A 205 -12.45 -7.76 22.36
N LEU A 206 -12.35 -7.12 21.18
CA LEU A 206 -13.45 -6.39 20.58
C LEU A 206 -14.70 -7.26 20.38
N LEU A 207 -14.52 -8.43 19.74
CA LEU A 207 -15.62 -9.33 19.39
C LEU A 207 -16.17 -10.10 20.61
N LEU A 208 -15.36 -10.28 21.66
CA LEU A 208 -15.83 -10.84 22.94
C LEU A 208 -16.72 -9.84 23.71
N ARG A 209 -16.44 -8.54 23.59
CA ARG A 209 -17.28 -7.49 24.21
C ARG A 209 -18.65 -7.41 23.54
N ASP A 210 -18.66 -7.41 22.23
CA ASP A 210 -19.88 -7.42 21.41
C ASP A 210 -19.62 -8.10 20.06
N PRO A 211 -20.25 -9.28 19.83
CA PRO A 211 -20.10 -10.00 18.56
C PRO A 211 -20.62 -9.25 17.34
N SER A 212 -21.38 -8.16 17.50
CA SER A 212 -21.86 -7.32 16.40
C SER A 212 -20.81 -6.31 15.93
N HIS A 213 -19.78 -6.05 16.72
CA HIS A 213 -18.71 -5.13 16.38
C HIS A 213 -17.90 -5.63 15.17
N GLN A 214 -17.26 -4.68 14.50
CA GLN A 214 -16.43 -4.95 13.33
C GLN A 214 -15.05 -4.33 13.49
N ALA A 215 -14.03 -5.01 12.96
CA ALA A 215 -12.66 -4.53 12.89
C ALA A 215 -12.19 -4.39 11.43
N LEU A 216 -11.53 -3.27 11.13
CA LEU A 216 -10.81 -3.05 9.86
C LEU A 216 -9.32 -3.21 10.11
N VAL A 217 -8.68 -4.16 9.47
CA VAL A 217 -7.22 -4.36 9.52
C VAL A 217 -6.64 -4.03 8.15
N MET A 218 -5.90 -2.94 8.10
CA MET A 218 -5.28 -2.46 6.88
C MET A 218 -3.81 -2.85 6.83
N VAL A 219 -3.39 -3.38 5.67
CA VAL A 219 -2.02 -3.78 5.42
C VAL A 219 -1.56 -3.22 4.06
N PRO A 220 -0.24 -2.98 3.85
CA PRO A 220 0.28 -2.66 2.53
C PRO A 220 -0.05 -3.75 1.52
N GLU A 221 -0.23 -3.38 0.25
CA GLU A 221 -0.65 -4.31 -0.80
C GLU A 221 0.27 -5.54 -0.92
N ILE A 222 1.57 -5.36 -0.69
CA ILE A 222 2.58 -6.43 -0.71
C ILE A 222 2.50 -7.34 0.52
N ASN A 223 1.97 -6.85 1.63
CA ASN A 223 1.93 -7.57 2.91
C ASN A 223 0.62 -8.35 3.13
N LEU A 224 -0.39 -8.16 2.28
CA LEU A 224 -1.60 -8.98 2.31
C LEU A 224 -1.29 -10.35 1.69
N THR A 225 -0.61 -11.18 2.46
CA THR A 225 -0.24 -12.53 2.06
C THR A 225 -1.32 -13.54 2.44
N PRO A 226 -1.44 -14.67 1.72
CA PRO A 226 -2.34 -15.75 2.13
C PRO A 226 -2.10 -16.23 3.57
N GLN A 227 -0.86 -16.17 4.05
CA GLN A 227 -0.52 -16.55 5.42
C GLN A 227 -1.11 -15.61 6.47
N LEU A 228 -1.15 -14.30 6.22
CA LEU A 228 -1.78 -13.36 7.14
C LEU A 228 -3.30 -13.57 7.17
N GLU A 229 -3.92 -13.69 6.00
CA GLU A 229 -5.35 -14.01 5.87
C GLU A 229 -5.69 -15.31 6.60
N GLN A 230 -4.89 -16.35 6.38
CA GLN A 230 -5.08 -17.65 7.01
C GLN A 230 -5.02 -17.57 8.54
N ARG A 231 -4.09 -16.82 9.14
CA ARG A 231 -4.02 -16.62 10.59
C ARG A 231 -5.29 -16.01 11.18
N PHE A 232 -5.88 -15.02 10.50
CA PHE A 232 -7.16 -14.45 10.93
C PHE A 232 -8.31 -15.44 10.75
N VAL A 233 -8.36 -16.15 9.63
CA VAL A 233 -9.39 -17.17 9.38
C VAL A 233 -9.30 -18.30 10.41
N GLU A 234 -8.12 -18.86 10.66
CA GLU A 234 -7.91 -19.93 11.65
C GLU A 234 -8.31 -19.51 13.06
N ARG A 235 -8.07 -18.24 13.43
CA ARG A 235 -8.39 -17.71 14.76
C ARG A 235 -9.88 -17.43 14.95
N PHE A 236 -10.54 -16.84 13.95
CA PHE A 236 -11.89 -16.28 14.11
C PHE A 236 -13.00 -17.08 13.42
N ALA A 237 -12.73 -17.80 12.33
CA ALA A 237 -13.75 -18.55 11.63
C ALA A 237 -14.39 -19.70 12.46
N PRO A 238 -13.67 -20.40 13.32
CA PRO A 238 -14.27 -21.42 14.17
C PRO A 238 -15.35 -20.89 15.12
N VAL A 239 -15.21 -19.64 15.58
CA VAL A 239 -16.13 -19.02 16.55
C VAL A 239 -17.24 -18.23 15.87
N TYR A 240 -16.89 -17.44 14.83
CA TYR A 240 -17.78 -16.46 14.21
C TYR A 240 -18.26 -16.87 12.80
N GLY A 241 -17.85 -18.03 12.30
CA GLY A 241 -18.20 -18.58 10.99
C GLY A 241 -17.24 -18.19 9.85
N GLU A 242 -17.28 -18.97 8.76
CA GLU A 242 -16.37 -18.80 7.60
C GLU A 242 -16.42 -17.42 6.93
N GLN A 243 -17.53 -16.70 7.06
CA GLN A 243 -17.70 -15.37 6.49
C GLN A 243 -17.29 -14.24 7.43
N ALA A 244 -16.87 -14.56 8.64
CA ALA A 244 -16.49 -13.55 9.63
C ALA A 244 -15.26 -12.74 9.19
N VAL A 245 -14.37 -13.35 8.40
CA VAL A 245 -13.16 -12.70 7.86
C VAL A 245 -13.29 -12.58 6.34
N VAL A 246 -13.16 -11.38 5.83
CA VAL A 246 -13.17 -11.11 4.39
C VAL A 246 -12.00 -10.24 3.98
N SER A 247 -11.52 -10.43 2.75
CA SER A 247 -10.43 -9.62 2.19
C SER A 247 -10.96 -8.57 1.21
N MET A 248 -10.28 -7.39 1.15
CA MET A 248 -10.58 -6.30 0.22
C MET A 248 -9.30 -5.67 -0.34
N HIS A 249 -8.89 -6.09 -1.55
CA HIS A 249 -7.68 -5.59 -2.22
C HIS A 249 -7.80 -5.56 -3.74
N SER A 250 -6.85 -4.90 -4.41
CA SER A 250 -6.86 -4.69 -5.87
C SER A 250 -6.74 -5.97 -6.68
N GLY A 251 -6.04 -6.99 -6.18
CA GLY A 251 -5.87 -8.30 -6.84
C GLY A 251 -7.12 -9.19 -6.86
N MET A 252 -8.20 -8.81 -6.16
CA MET A 252 -9.45 -9.57 -6.18
C MET A 252 -10.22 -9.35 -7.49
N THR A 253 -10.89 -10.41 -7.93
CA THR A 253 -11.85 -10.26 -9.03
C THR A 253 -13.05 -9.39 -8.61
N PRO A 254 -13.68 -8.67 -9.57
CA PRO A 254 -14.85 -7.84 -9.24
C PRO A 254 -15.97 -8.57 -8.47
N PRO A 255 -16.35 -9.85 -8.80
CA PRO A 255 -17.33 -10.60 -8.01
C PRO A 255 -16.91 -10.89 -6.57
N GLN A 256 -15.63 -11.21 -6.34
CA GLN A 256 -15.09 -11.44 -4.99
C GLN A 256 -15.16 -10.16 -4.17
N ARG A 257 -14.73 -9.03 -4.74
CA ARG A 257 -14.77 -7.73 -4.08
C ARG A 257 -16.19 -7.31 -3.71
N LEU A 258 -17.15 -7.52 -4.61
CA LEU A 258 -18.57 -7.25 -4.32
C LEU A 258 -19.06 -8.14 -3.16
N LYS A 259 -18.74 -9.44 -3.15
CA LYS A 259 -19.14 -10.37 -2.07
C LYS A 259 -18.58 -9.90 -0.72
N SER A 260 -17.29 -9.54 -0.66
CA SER A 260 -16.65 -9.06 0.57
C SER A 260 -17.28 -7.74 1.04
N TRP A 261 -17.54 -6.81 0.12
CA TRP A 261 -18.18 -5.55 0.44
C TRP A 261 -19.59 -5.72 0.99
N LEU A 262 -20.40 -6.59 0.37
CA LEU A 262 -21.76 -6.91 0.86
C LEU A 262 -21.74 -7.56 2.24
N ALA A 263 -20.81 -8.46 2.51
CA ALA A 263 -20.65 -9.07 3.81
C ALA A 263 -20.24 -8.05 4.90
N ALA A 264 -19.36 -7.11 4.56
CA ALA A 264 -18.97 -6.03 5.45
C ALA A 264 -20.13 -5.07 5.73
N HIS A 265 -20.87 -4.67 4.68
CA HIS A 265 -22.02 -3.77 4.76
C HIS A 265 -23.20 -4.37 5.54
N ALA A 266 -23.47 -5.67 5.36
CA ALA A 266 -24.50 -6.38 6.12
C ALA A 266 -24.08 -6.73 7.55
N GLY A 267 -22.84 -6.45 7.96
CA GLY A 267 -22.30 -6.80 9.27
C GLY A 267 -22.03 -8.30 9.46
N THR A 268 -22.20 -9.16 8.43
CA THR A 268 -21.87 -10.59 8.53
C THR A 268 -20.36 -10.84 8.57
N ALA A 269 -19.59 -10.01 7.89
CA ALA A 269 -18.13 -9.96 8.09
C ALA A 269 -17.82 -9.13 9.33
N ARG A 270 -17.14 -9.71 10.29
CA ARG A 270 -16.68 -9.07 11.52
C ARG A 270 -15.32 -8.42 11.34
N ILE A 271 -14.51 -8.98 10.45
CA ILE A 271 -13.14 -8.54 10.19
C ILE A 271 -12.98 -8.33 8.69
N VAL A 272 -12.57 -7.12 8.33
CA VAL A 272 -12.17 -6.79 6.96
C VAL A 272 -10.66 -6.65 6.94
N LEU A 273 -9.97 -7.57 6.24
CA LEU A 273 -8.56 -7.44 5.91
C LEU A 273 -8.43 -6.72 4.57
N GLY A 274 -7.72 -5.61 4.54
CA GLY A 274 -7.68 -4.88 3.29
C GLY A 274 -6.46 -4.01 3.07
N THR A 275 -6.32 -3.57 1.82
CA THR A 275 -5.32 -2.56 1.46
C THR A 275 -5.96 -1.16 1.54
N ARG A 276 -5.27 -0.12 1.07
CA ARG A 276 -5.72 1.28 1.17
C ARG A 276 -7.19 1.52 0.79
N MET A 277 -7.73 0.77 -0.19
CA MET A 277 -9.13 0.94 -0.60
C MET A 277 -10.14 0.52 0.46
N ALA A 278 -9.76 -0.36 1.37
CA ALA A 278 -10.65 -0.87 2.41
C ALA A 278 -11.01 0.20 3.46
N VAL A 279 -10.29 1.33 3.51
CA VAL A 279 -10.64 2.44 4.40
C VAL A 279 -12.06 2.99 4.15
N PHE A 280 -12.60 2.82 2.93
CA PHE A 280 -13.95 3.20 2.57
C PHE A 280 -14.98 2.05 2.62
N ALA A 281 -14.62 0.88 3.14
CA ALA A 281 -15.59 -0.21 3.30
C ALA A 281 -16.77 0.23 4.17
N SER A 282 -18.00 -0.09 3.75
CA SER A 282 -19.19 0.16 4.57
C SER A 282 -19.23 -0.87 5.68
N MET A 283 -19.09 -0.43 6.92
CA MET A 283 -18.99 -1.26 8.12
C MET A 283 -19.79 -0.61 9.25
N PRO A 284 -21.08 -0.94 9.42
CA PRO A 284 -21.95 -0.26 10.38
C PRO A 284 -21.56 -0.50 11.85
N GLY A 285 -20.90 -1.62 12.15
CA GLY A 285 -20.42 -1.98 13.49
C GLY A 285 -18.94 -1.67 13.74
N LEU A 286 -18.30 -0.80 12.95
CA LEU A 286 -16.86 -0.54 13.06
C LEU A 286 -16.49 0.11 14.40
N ARG A 287 -15.59 -0.54 15.16
CA ARG A 287 -15.09 -0.04 16.46
C ARG A 287 -13.58 -0.15 16.64
N LEU A 288 -12.89 -0.79 15.69
CA LEU A 288 -11.43 -0.92 15.72
C LEU A 288 -10.86 -0.81 14.30
N ILE A 289 -9.85 0.05 14.15
CA ILE A 289 -9.07 0.16 12.92
C ILE A 289 -7.60 -0.10 13.25
N ILE A 290 -6.99 -1.03 12.56
CA ILE A 290 -5.56 -1.34 12.66
C ILE A 290 -4.91 -1.02 11.31
N VAL A 291 -3.81 -0.29 11.33
CA VAL A 291 -3.02 0.04 10.13
C VAL A 291 -1.62 -0.50 10.35
N ASP A 292 -1.32 -1.65 9.77
CA ASP A 292 0.01 -2.26 9.85
C ASP A 292 0.98 -1.60 8.87
N GLU A 293 2.27 -1.52 9.25
CA GLU A 293 3.31 -0.82 8.48
C GLU A 293 2.85 0.58 8.01
N GLU A 294 2.33 1.41 8.93
CA GLU A 294 1.64 2.69 8.67
C GLU A 294 2.47 3.68 7.84
N HIS A 295 3.81 3.53 7.88
CA HIS A 295 4.77 4.34 7.12
C HIS A 295 4.81 3.99 5.64
N ASP A 296 4.17 2.89 5.21
CA ASP A 296 4.28 2.43 3.82
C ASP A 296 3.63 3.44 2.85
N PRO A 297 4.37 3.90 1.80
CA PRO A 297 3.85 4.87 0.85
C PRO A 297 2.67 4.36 0.01
N SER A 298 2.40 3.03 -0.01
CA SER A 298 1.27 2.47 -0.72
C SER A 298 -0.09 2.87 -0.13
N TYR A 299 -0.12 3.38 1.11
CA TYR A 299 -1.34 3.96 1.68
C TYR A 299 -1.76 5.28 1.04
N LYS A 300 -0.88 5.98 0.34
CA LYS A 300 -1.23 7.15 -0.46
C LYS A 300 -1.68 6.73 -1.86
N GLN A 301 -2.91 7.05 -2.22
CA GLN A 301 -3.45 6.83 -3.56
C GLN A 301 -2.73 7.71 -4.58
N GLN A 302 -2.35 7.14 -5.73
CA GLN A 302 -1.60 7.88 -6.76
C GLN A 302 -2.50 8.44 -7.86
N GLU A 303 -3.73 7.96 -7.97
CA GLU A 303 -4.72 8.37 -8.98
C GLU A 303 -6.03 8.79 -8.32
N GLY A 304 -6.88 9.50 -9.06
CA GLY A 304 -8.15 9.97 -8.54
C GLY A 304 -7.99 10.88 -7.31
N ALA A 305 -8.68 10.61 -6.25
CA ALA A 305 -8.73 11.43 -5.05
C ALA A 305 -7.46 11.40 -4.18
N ARG A 306 -6.36 10.87 -4.61
CA ARG A 306 -5.02 10.89 -3.98
C ARG A 306 -4.99 10.92 -2.44
N TYR A 307 -5.93 10.23 -1.80
CA TYR A 307 -6.08 10.21 -0.35
C TYR A 307 -4.97 9.38 0.33
N SER A 308 -4.67 9.70 1.58
CA SER A 308 -3.87 8.87 2.49
C SER A 308 -4.80 7.97 3.28
N ALA A 309 -4.77 6.67 3.05
CA ALA A 309 -5.64 5.73 3.75
C ALA A 309 -5.29 5.63 5.26
N ARG A 310 -4.02 5.80 5.64
CA ARG A 310 -3.59 5.91 7.03
C ARG A 310 -4.28 7.10 7.73
N ASP A 311 -4.22 8.28 7.12
CA ASP A 311 -4.79 9.49 7.74
C ASP A 311 -6.31 9.45 7.72
N MET A 312 -6.90 8.87 6.66
CA MET A 312 -8.34 8.59 6.59
C MET A 312 -8.79 7.58 7.64
N ALA A 313 -7.97 6.60 8.02
CA ALA A 313 -8.28 5.65 9.10
C ALA A 313 -8.39 6.36 10.45
N VAL A 314 -7.47 7.28 10.76
CA VAL A 314 -7.53 8.10 11.98
C VAL A 314 -8.76 9.01 11.97
N TYR A 315 -9.03 9.67 10.85
CA TYR A 315 -10.23 10.50 10.71
C TYR A 315 -11.52 9.69 10.87
N ARG A 316 -11.58 8.51 10.26
CA ARG A 316 -12.72 7.60 10.33
C ARG A 316 -12.99 7.15 11.76
N ALA A 317 -11.95 6.72 12.50
CA ALA A 317 -12.10 6.34 13.90
C ALA A 317 -12.67 7.48 14.74
N HIS A 318 -12.21 8.70 14.50
CA HIS A 318 -12.73 9.89 15.18
C HIS A 318 -14.21 10.17 14.87
N GLN A 319 -14.63 9.99 13.61
CA GLN A 319 -16.04 10.17 13.21
C GLN A 319 -16.94 9.08 13.80
N GLU A 320 -16.53 7.80 13.72
CA GLU A 320 -17.30 6.69 14.26
C GLU A 320 -17.48 6.80 15.80
N SER A 321 -16.49 7.35 16.52
CA SER A 321 -16.58 7.59 17.97
C SER A 321 -17.58 8.71 18.35
N ARG A 322 -17.94 9.59 17.43
CA ARG A 322 -18.84 10.72 17.67
C ARG A 322 -20.28 10.46 17.29
N HIS A 323 -20.51 9.35 16.60
CA HIS A 323 -21.86 8.95 16.21
C HIS A 323 -22.44 7.98 17.23
N PRO A 324 -23.65 8.26 17.75
CA PRO A 324 -24.33 7.34 18.62
C PRO A 324 -24.68 6.06 17.85
N ASP A 325 -24.66 4.93 18.55
CA ASP A 325 -25.17 3.67 18.07
C ASP A 325 -26.71 3.66 17.97
N ALA A 326 -27.31 2.50 17.64
CA ALA A 326 -28.74 2.34 17.51
C ALA A 326 -29.50 2.64 18.84
N ASP A 327 -28.83 2.47 19.97
CA ASP A 327 -29.37 2.72 21.32
C ASP A 327 -29.11 4.15 21.83
N GLY A 328 -28.46 4.99 20.98
CA GLY A 328 -28.13 6.37 21.30
C GLY A 328 -26.85 6.53 22.13
N ALA A 329 -26.09 5.48 22.38
CA ALA A 329 -24.84 5.53 23.13
C ALA A 329 -23.63 5.86 22.23
N LEU A 330 -22.74 6.72 22.73
CA LEU A 330 -21.46 6.97 22.08
C LEU A 330 -20.49 5.84 22.45
N GLN A 331 -20.02 5.13 21.43
CA GLN A 331 -19.02 4.07 21.62
C GLN A 331 -17.72 4.41 20.89
N PRO A 332 -16.55 4.30 21.56
CA PRO A 332 -15.29 4.64 20.95
C PRO A 332 -14.95 3.68 19.80
N CYS A 333 -14.56 4.24 18.66
CA CYS A 333 -13.86 3.53 17.61
C CYS A 333 -12.38 3.85 17.74
N ARG A 334 -11.56 2.83 18.01
CA ARG A 334 -10.13 3.01 18.29
C ARG A 334 -9.28 2.77 17.05
N VAL A 335 -8.14 3.43 16.99
CA VAL A 335 -7.18 3.22 15.89
C VAL A 335 -5.79 2.92 16.41
N LEU A 336 -5.17 1.86 15.86
CA LEU A 336 -3.81 1.44 16.13
C LEU A 336 -2.99 1.51 14.84
N LEU A 337 -1.91 2.28 14.85
CA LEU A 337 -0.94 2.38 13.77
C LEU A 337 0.29 1.55 14.16
N GLY A 338 0.63 0.52 13.41
CA GLY A 338 1.77 -0.36 13.73
C GLY A 338 2.94 -0.14 12.79
N SER A 339 4.15 -0.02 13.32
CA SER A 339 5.37 0.07 12.52
C SER A 339 6.64 -0.23 13.33
N ALA A 340 7.67 -0.76 12.66
CA ALA A 340 9.03 -0.81 13.21
C ALA A 340 9.79 0.51 12.97
N THR A 341 9.40 1.22 11.91
CA THR A 341 10.00 2.47 11.46
C THR A 341 8.88 3.45 11.14
N PRO A 342 8.23 4.03 12.15
CA PRO A 342 7.09 4.91 11.97
C PRO A 342 7.37 6.06 11.00
N SER A 343 6.33 6.54 10.31
CA SER A 343 6.44 7.78 9.56
C SER A 343 6.75 8.94 10.50
N LEU A 344 7.52 9.92 10.04
CA LEU A 344 7.88 11.07 10.86
C LEU A 344 6.66 11.93 11.21
N GLU A 345 5.59 11.85 10.43
CA GLU A 345 4.29 12.45 10.77
C GLU A 345 3.68 11.81 12.01
N SER A 346 3.62 10.47 12.06
CA SER A 346 3.08 9.72 13.21
C SER A 346 3.98 9.86 14.43
N TRP A 347 5.30 9.82 14.24
CA TRP A 347 6.27 10.03 15.31
C TRP A 347 6.14 11.42 15.93
N SER A 348 6.11 12.47 15.11
CA SER A 348 5.89 13.86 15.57
C SER A 348 4.50 14.04 16.24
N ALA A 349 3.48 13.30 15.82
CA ALA A 349 2.17 13.32 16.48
C ALA A 349 2.25 12.74 17.90
N CYS A 350 3.07 11.71 18.13
CA CYS A 350 3.36 11.17 19.45
C CYS A 350 4.12 12.18 20.32
N GLU A 351 5.18 12.80 19.81
CA GLU A 351 5.96 13.82 20.54
C GLU A 351 5.08 15.02 20.96
N ARG A 352 4.11 15.39 20.14
CA ARG A 352 3.14 16.46 20.43
C ARG A 352 1.96 16.02 21.30
N GLY A 353 1.95 14.77 21.77
CA GLY A 353 0.88 14.22 22.62
C GLY A 353 -0.47 14.00 21.91
N ARG A 354 -0.51 14.08 20.56
CA ARG A 354 -1.71 13.80 19.77
C ARG A 354 -1.99 12.32 19.64
N TYR A 355 -0.92 11.51 19.55
CA TYR A 355 -0.98 10.06 19.52
C TYR A 355 -0.30 9.51 20.78
N ARG A 356 -0.75 8.35 21.25
CA ARG A 356 -0.08 7.59 22.29
C ARG A 356 0.91 6.63 21.69
N ARG A 357 2.14 6.56 22.21
CA ARG A 357 3.14 5.58 21.77
C ARG A 357 3.11 4.35 22.68
N LEU A 358 3.12 3.17 22.07
CA LEU A 358 3.21 1.86 22.69
C LEU A 358 4.48 1.19 22.18
N ASP A 359 5.39 0.83 23.09
CA ASP A 359 6.74 0.40 22.74
C ASP A 359 6.89 -1.13 22.89
N MET A 360 7.40 -1.78 21.83
CA MET A 360 7.76 -3.20 21.79
C MET A 360 9.15 -3.38 21.17
N PRO A 361 10.23 -2.95 21.85
CA PRO A 361 11.58 -2.92 21.28
C PRO A 361 12.19 -4.30 21.06
N SER A 362 11.74 -5.34 21.78
CA SER A 362 12.36 -6.66 21.77
C SER A 362 11.80 -7.58 20.68
N ARG A 363 12.63 -8.47 20.15
CA ARG A 363 12.20 -9.57 19.28
C ARG A 363 11.71 -10.76 20.10
N ILE A 364 10.70 -11.48 19.57
CA ILE A 364 10.27 -12.75 20.16
C ILE A 364 11.36 -13.82 19.98
N GLY A 365 11.57 -14.67 20.98
CA GLY A 365 12.48 -15.83 20.90
C GLY A 365 13.95 -15.52 21.16
N ALA A 366 14.27 -14.40 21.81
CA ALA A 366 15.63 -14.00 22.19
C ALA A 366 16.63 -13.97 21.01
N GLY A 367 16.14 -13.64 19.80
CA GLY A 367 17.00 -13.41 18.64
C GLY A 367 17.61 -12.02 18.69
N ASP A 368 18.92 -11.92 18.56
CA ASP A 368 19.62 -10.64 18.47
C ASP A 368 19.24 -9.89 17.18
N LEU A 369 19.25 -8.57 17.25
CA LEU A 369 19.19 -7.74 16.06
C LEU A 369 20.45 -7.97 15.20
N PRO A 370 20.37 -7.91 13.86
CA PRO A 370 21.52 -8.17 13.01
C PRO A 370 22.63 -7.15 13.23
N THR A 371 23.86 -7.63 13.29
CA THR A 371 25.03 -6.73 13.35
C THR A 371 25.15 -5.97 12.04
N VAL A 372 25.15 -4.63 12.10
CA VAL A 372 25.27 -3.78 10.91
C VAL A 372 26.75 -3.57 10.59
N ARG A 373 27.17 -4.03 9.40
CA ARG A 373 28.52 -3.86 8.86
C ARG A 373 28.51 -2.87 7.71
N ARG A 374 29.33 -1.84 7.78
CA ARG A 374 29.52 -0.86 6.72
C ARG A 374 30.79 -1.13 5.97
N VAL A 375 30.70 -1.23 4.65
CA VAL A 375 31.86 -1.36 3.76
C VAL A 375 32.09 -0.02 3.07
N ASP A 376 33.23 0.58 3.35
CA ASP A 376 33.67 1.80 2.68
C ASP A 376 34.14 1.46 1.26
N MET A 377 33.33 1.86 0.27
CA MET A 377 33.61 1.61 -1.13
C MET A 377 34.74 2.48 -1.67
N ASN A 378 35.13 3.58 -0.98
CA ASN A 378 36.27 4.39 -1.38
C ASN A 378 37.61 3.65 -1.26
N HIS A 379 37.68 2.65 -0.37
CA HIS A 379 38.86 1.82 -0.14
C HIS A 379 38.78 0.45 -0.85
N GLN A 380 37.78 0.24 -1.72
CA GLN A 380 37.63 -0.99 -2.50
C GLN A 380 38.13 -0.80 -3.96
N PRO A 381 38.44 -1.86 -4.68
CA PRO A 381 38.82 -1.77 -6.10
C PRO A 381 37.77 -0.99 -6.90
N ARG A 382 38.20 0.00 -7.69
CA ARG A 382 37.32 0.94 -8.42
C ARG A 382 36.26 0.28 -9.30
N ARG A 383 36.49 -0.95 -9.76
CA ARG A 383 35.55 -1.72 -10.60
C ARG A 383 34.70 -2.73 -9.81
N ALA A 384 34.92 -2.87 -8.50
CA ALA A 384 34.19 -3.81 -7.69
C ALA A 384 32.72 -3.37 -7.57
N ILE A 385 31.81 -4.20 -8.02
CA ILE A 385 30.36 -4.03 -7.79
C ILE A 385 30.03 -4.55 -6.39
N ILE A 386 30.62 -5.67 -6.03
CA ILE A 386 30.50 -6.32 -4.73
C ILE A 386 31.88 -6.30 -4.09
N ALA A 387 31.98 -5.75 -2.89
CA ALA A 387 33.24 -5.60 -2.20
C ALA A 387 33.82 -6.97 -1.81
N PRO A 388 35.15 -7.19 -1.92
CA PRO A 388 35.79 -8.45 -1.55
C PRO A 388 35.43 -8.96 -0.14
N PRO A 389 35.31 -8.13 0.92
CA PRO A 389 34.89 -8.61 2.22
C PRO A 389 33.47 -9.19 2.22
N LEU A 390 32.54 -8.61 1.44
CA LEU A 390 31.19 -9.14 1.29
C LEU A 390 31.19 -10.47 0.53
N VAL A 391 32.02 -10.60 -0.52
CA VAL A 391 32.19 -11.87 -1.25
C VAL A 391 32.68 -12.97 -0.30
N ALA A 392 33.64 -12.66 0.56
CA ALA A 392 34.16 -13.63 1.56
C ALA A 392 33.03 -14.07 2.53
N ALA A 393 32.22 -13.11 3.03
CA ALA A 393 31.08 -13.44 3.88
C ALA A 393 30.02 -14.29 3.18
N LEU A 394 29.72 -14.02 1.88
CA LEU A 394 28.80 -14.83 1.10
C LEU A 394 29.30 -16.28 0.92
N ARG A 395 30.59 -16.46 0.66
CA ARG A 395 31.19 -17.80 0.55
C ARG A 395 31.14 -18.58 1.86
N GLU A 396 31.37 -17.89 2.99
CA GLU A 396 31.23 -18.48 4.32
C GLU A 396 29.81 -18.97 4.58
N ARG A 397 28.80 -18.14 4.29
CA ARG A 397 27.36 -18.51 4.43
C ARG A 397 27.01 -19.69 3.55
N LEU A 398 27.47 -19.68 2.30
CA LEU A 398 27.26 -20.78 1.36
C LEU A 398 27.83 -22.10 1.89
N ALA A 399 29.07 -22.09 2.39
CA ALA A 399 29.71 -23.27 2.95
C ALA A 399 28.99 -23.82 4.18
N ASN A 400 28.35 -22.95 4.96
CA ASN A 400 27.56 -23.30 6.14
C ASN A 400 26.11 -23.74 5.81
N GLY A 401 25.71 -23.71 4.53
CA GLY A 401 24.31 -24.00 4.11
C GLY A 401 23.30 -22.93 4.52
N GLU A 402 23.77 -21.71 4.75
CA GLU A 402 22.95 -20.55 5.09
C GLU A 402 22.57 -19.76 3.83
N GLN A 403 21.46 -19.00 3.93
CA GLN A 403 20.99 -18.19 2.82
C GLN A 403 21.42 -16.73 2.97
N SER A 404 21.63 -16.06 1.85
CA SER A 404 21.97 -14.65 1.78
C SER A 404 20.96 -13.89 0.91
N LEU A 405 20.59 -12.67 1.33
CA LEU A 405 19.73 -11.76 0.59
C LEU A 405 20.53 -10.53 0.14
N ILE A 406 20.64 -10.33 -1.17
CA ILE A 406 21.24 -9.13 -1.75
C ILE A 406 20.16 -8.26 -2.36
N PHE A 407 20.03 -7.05 -1.87
CA PHE A 407 19.04 -6.16 -2.42
C PHE A 407 19.63 -4.85 -2.94
N LEU A 408 18.98 -4.34 -3.99
CA LEU A 408 19.27 -3.04 -4.56
C LEU A 408 18.17 -2.07 -4.15
N ASN A 409 18.59 -0.93 -3.64
CA ASN A 409 17.65 0.13 -3.22
C ASN A 409 16.90 0.76 -4.42
N ARG A 410 17.23 0.44 -5.65
CA ARG A 410 16.72 1.17 -6.81
C ARG A 410 15.62 0.44 -7.55
N ARG A 411 14.41 1.02 -7.59
CA ARG A 411 13.42 0.73 -8.62
C ARG A 411 13.99 1.22 -9.96
N GLY A 412 14.24 0.29 -10.90
CA GLY A 412 14.48 0.63 -12.30
C GLY A 412 15.89 1.12 -12.62
N TYR A 413 16.92 0.33 -12.29
CA TYR A 413 18.14 0.37 -13.09
C TYR A 413 18.02 -0.66 -14.21
N ALA A 414 17.09 -0.37 -15.07
CA ALA A 414 16.96 -1.09 -16.29
C ALA A 414 18.06 -0.62 -17.25
N PRO A 415 18.79 -1.49 -17.92
CA PRO A 415 19.90 -1.09 -18.76
C PRO A 415 19.40 -0.24 -19.93
N VAL A 416 19.85 1.00 -19.98
CA VAL A 416 19.70 1.89 -21.13
C VAL A 416 20.78 1.52 -22.12
N LEU A 417 20.46 1.34 -23.39
CA LEU A 417 21.50 1.16 -24.40
C LEU A 417 22.20 2.49 -24.68
N HIS A 418 23.51 2.42 -24.78
CA HIS A 418 24.38 3.56 -24.98
C HIS A 418 25.45 3.21 -26.03
N CYS A 419 25.74 4.16 -26.87
CA CYS A 419 26.87 4.12 -27.81
C CYS A 419 28.06 4.87 -27.21
N ALA A 420 29.19 4.21 -27.03
CA ALA A 420 30.40 4.82 -26.48
C ALA A 420 31.00 5.91 -27.38
N ASP A 421 30.84 5.78 -28.71
CA ASP A 421 31.45 6.68 -29.67
C ASP A 421 30.73 8.02 -29.78
N CYS A 422 29.40 8.05 -29.86
CA CYS A 422 28.65 9.28 -30.07
C CYS A 422 27.81 9.72 -28.87
N GLY A 423 27.82 8.94 -27.78
CA GLY A 423 27.03 9.24 -26.58
C GLY A 423 25.53 8.98 -26.73
N TRP A 424 25.06 8.43 -27.84
CA TRP A 424 23.65 8.06 -28.03
C TRP A 424 23.15 7.18 -26.89
N LYS A 425 21.92 7.44 -26.46
CA LYS A 425 21.21 6.64 -25.47
C LYS A 425 19.83 6.29 -26.01
N SER A 426 19.26 5.14 -25.56
CA SER A 426 17.94 4.68 -25.98
C SER A 426 16.80 5.54 -25.43
N GLU A 427 16.73 6.82 -25.84
CA GLU A 427 15.67 7.75 -25.45
C GLU A 427 14.31 7.34 -26.02
N CYS A 428 13.23 7.54 -25.26
CA CYS A 428 11.89 7.29 -25.75
C CYS A 428 11.44 8.45 -26.67
N PRO A 429 10.90 8.17 -27.86
CA PRO A 429 10.42 9.24 -28.76
C PRO A 429 9.22 10.00 -28.18
N HIS A 430 8.48 9.40 -27.25
CA HIS A 430 7.22 9.93 -26.69
C HIS A 430 7.37 10.47 -25.26
N CYS A 431 8.50 10.22 -24.59
CA CYS A 431 8.70 10.58 -23.19
C CYS A 431 10.08 11.19 -22.98
N SER A 432 10.24 12.07 -21.98
CA SER A 432 11.54 12.52 -21.49
C SER A 432 12.18 11.45 -20.59
N ALA A 433 12.25 10.23 -21.05
CA ALA A 433 12.75 9.07 -20.32
C ALA A 433 13.45 8.12 -21.28
N PHE A 434 14.29 7.25 -20.74
CA PHE A 434 14.97 6.25 -21.53
C PHE A 434 14.15 4.96 -21.66
N ARG A 435 14.27 4.32 -22.81
CA ARG A 435 13.76 2.96 -23.01
C ARG A 435 14.75 1.96 -22.42
N VAL A 436 14.20 0.97 -21.82
CA VAL A 436 14.88 -0.08 -21.09
C VAL A 436 15.12 -1.26 -22.00
N PHE A 437 16.33 -1.82 -21.98
CA PHE A 437 16.68 -3.04 -22.67
C PHE A 437 16.17 -4.27 -21.90
N HIS A 438 15.34 -5.08 -22.54
CA HIS A 438 14.90 -6.38 -22.08
C HIS A 438 15.64 -7.48 -22.82
N LYS A 439 16.54 -8.19 -22.12
CA LYS A 439 17.46 -9.18 -22.72
C LYS A 439 16.71 -10.41 -23.27
N ILE A 440 15.65 -10.85 -22.56
CA ILE A 440 14.89 -12.06 -22.89
C ILE A 440 14.28 -12.01 -24.30
N ASP A 441 13.67 -10.89 -24.65
CA ASP A 441 12.98 -10.70 -25.94
C ASP A 441 13.71 -9.70 -26.86
N ARG A 442 14.87 -9.21 -26.43
CA ARG A 442 15.73 -8.26 -27.15
C ARG A 442 14.96 -7.01 -27.61
N THR A 443 14.17 -6.45 -26.71
CA THR A 443 13.38 -5.23 -26.96
C THR A 443 13.83 -4.06 -26.08
N LEU A 444 13.56 -2.83 -26.58
CA LEU A 444 13.65 -1.59 -25.84
C LEU A 444 12.24 -1.14 -25.47
N ARG A 445 11.92 -1.05 -24.18
CA ARG A 445 10.58 -0.68 -23.71
C ARG A 445 10.61 0.59 -22.87
N CYS A 446 9.69 1.50 -23.11
CA CYS A 446 9.46 2.62 -22.25
C CYS A 446 8.45 2.25 -21.15
N HIS A 447 8.86 2.26 -19.89
CA HIS A 447 8.00 1.90 -18.75
C HIS A 447 6.97 3.00 -18.41
N HIS A 448 7.03 4.17 -19.07
CA HIS A 448 6.09 5.26 -18.84
C HIS A 448 4.91 5.27 -19.83
N CYS A 449 5.17 5.01 -21.11
CA CYS A 449 4.13 5.01 -22.15
C CYS A 449 3.90 3.63 -22.79
N GLY A 450 4.69 2.61 -22.45
CA GLY A 450 4.59 1.28 -23.01
C GLY A 450 5.19 1.12 -24.42
N PHE A 451 5.74 2.19 -25.03
CA PHE A 451 6.36 2.11 -26.36
C PHE A 451 7.46 1.06 -26.38
N THR A 452 7.37 0.12 -27.30
CA THR A 452 8.29 -1.02 -27.41
C THR A 452 8.82 -1.10 -28.84
N GLU A 453 10.13 -1.31 -28.98
CA GLU A 453 10.83 -1.45 -30.24
C GLU A 453 11.90 -2.53 -30.12
N ARG A 454 12.30 -3.15 -31.23
CA ARG A 454 13.43 -4.08 -31.25
C ARG A 454 14.74 -3.32 -31.03
N VAL A 455 15.73 -4.00 -30.43
CA VAL A 455 17.07 -3.44 -30.29
C VAL A 455 17.65 -3.19 -31.68
N PRO A 456 18.13 -1.97 -31.98
CA PRO A 456 18.76 -1.68 -33.26
C PRO A 456 20.07 -2.46 -33.40
N HIS A 457 20.38 -2.95 -34.61
CA HIS A 457 21.62 -3.66 -34.92
C HIS A 457 22.87 -2.76 -34.87
N ALA A 458 22.68 -1.48 -35.10
CA ALA A 458 23.73 -0.47 -35.05
C ALA A 458 23.18 0.79 -34.37
N CYS A 459 24.06 1.65 -33.88
CA CYS A 459 23.70 2.92 -33.32
C CYS A 459 22.89 3.77 -34.31
N PRO A 460 21.65 4.19 -33.98
CA PRO A 460 20.84 5.01 -34.90
C PRO A 460 21.44 6.38 -35.21
N ALA A 461 22.39 6.88 -34.38
CA ALA A 461 23.00 8.18 -34.56
C ALA A 461 24.30 8.13 -35.39
N CYS A 462 25.17 7.12 -35.21
CA CYS A 462 26.48 7.07 -35.85
C CYS A 462 26.79 5.77 -36.58
N GLY A 463 25.92 4.78 -36.56
CA GLY A 463 26.13 3.52 -37.24
C GLY A 463 27.06 2.54 -36.52
N ASN A 464 27.63 2.87 -35.35
CA ASN A 464 28.49 1.97 -34.60
C ASN A 464 27.74 0.72 -34.19
N LEU A 465 28.37 -0.46 -34.35
CA LEU A 465 27.81 -1.77 -34.01
C LEU A 465 27.91 -2.06 -32.51
N ASP A 466 28.81 -1.41 -31.77
CA ASP A 466 29.03 -1.62 -30.35
C ASP A 466 28.13 -0.75 -29.52
N ILE A 467 26.87 -1.17 -29.39
CA ILE A 467 25.90 -0.55 -28.49
C ILE A 467 25.83 -1.39 -27.20
N GLN A 468 26.23 -0.79 -26.09
CA GLN A 468 26.32 -1.49 -24.81
C GLN A 468 25.23 -1.07 -23.82
N PRO A 469 24.75 -1.98 -22.94
CA PRO A 469 23.87 -1.63 -21.86
C PRO A 469 24.62 -0.80 -20.80
N LEU A 470 24.15 0.43 -20.58
CA LEU A 470 24.62 1.29 -19.50
C LEU A 470 23.77 1.06 -18.27
N GLY A 471 24.36 0.54 -17.19
CA GLY A 471 23.66 0.37 -15.93
C GLY A 471 23.98 -0.91 -15.21
N ARG A 472 23.69 -0.94 -13.90
CA ARG A 472 23.93 -2.08 -13.01
C ARG A 472 22.58 -2.55 -12.48
N GLY A 473 21.81 -3.33 -13.26
CA GLY A 473 20.54 -3.91 -12.82
C GLY A 473 20.73 -5.14 -11.94
N THR A 474 19.64 -5.67 -11.40
CA THR A 474 19.59 -6.94 -10.65
C THR A 474 20.17 -8.09 -11.45
N GLU A 475 19.91 -8.12 -12.75
CA GLU A 475 20.45 -9.12 -13.69
C GLU A 475 21.98 -9.11 -13.72
N ARG A 476 22.61 -7.94 -13.84
CA ARG A 476 24.07 -7.83 -13.83
C ARG A 476 24.69 -8.21 -12.48
N ILE A 477 23.98 -7.98 -11.38
CA ILE A 477 24.44 -8.42 -10.06
C ILE A 477 24.33 -9.93 -9.94
N GLU A 478 23.27 -10.53 -10.45
CA GLU A 478 23.09 -11.97 -10.51
C GLU A 478 24.24 -12.62 -11.32
N GLU A 479 24.53 -12.13 -12.54
CA GLU A 479 25.62 -12.58 -13.40
C GLU A 479 27.00 -12.44 -12.69
N HIS A 480 27.24 -11.27 -12.10
CA HIS A 480 28.51 -11.00 -11.41
C HIS A 480 28.68 -11.86 -10.14
N LEU A 481 27.61 -12.12 -9.41
CA LEU A 481 27.61 -13.04 -8.27
C LEU A 481 27.92 -14.48 -8.74
N ALA A 482 27.35 -14.92 -9.84
CA ALA A 482 27.65 -16.22 -10.42
C ALA A 482 29.13 -16.36 -10.77
N GLU A 483 29.76 -15.31 -11.31
CA GLU A 483 31.20 -15.27 -11.58
C GLU A 483 32.02 -15.28 -10.27
N LEU A 484 31.66 -14.43 -9.30
CA LEU A 484 32.40 -14.32 -8.04
C LEU A 484 32.29 -15.56 -7.13
N LEU A 485 31.17 -16.27 -7.24
CA LEU A 485 30.93 -17.52 -6.51
C LEU A 485 31.26 -18.76 -7.33
N ALA A 486 31.79 -18.59 -8.56
CA ALA A 486 32.28 -19.69 -9.36
C ALA A 486 33.34 -20.48 -8.59
N GLY A 487 33.15 -21.80 -8.48
CA GLY A 487 34.03 -22.69 -7.68
C GLY A 487 33.78 -22.69 -6.18
N ALA A 488 32.89 -21.85 -5.67
CA ALA A 488 32.39 -21.99 -4.30
C ALA A 488 31.25 -23.03 -4.27
N THR A 489 31.32 -23.94 -3.31
CA THR A 489 30.36 -25.03 -3.16
C THR A 489 29.55 -24.89 -1.88
N ARG A 490 28.34 -25.38 -1.92
CA ARG A 490 27.44 -25.58 -0.79
C ARG A 490 28.03 -26.64 0.15
N ALA A 491 27.44 -26.75 1.34
CA ALA A 491 27.80 -27.81 2.29
C ALA A 491 27.65 -29.24 1.72
N ASP A 492 26.77 -29.42 0.72
CA ASP A 492 26.54 -30.70 0.01
C ASP A 492 27.46 -30.89 -1.22
N GLY A 493 28.43 -29.99 -1.45
CA GLY A 493 29.36 -30.02 -2.59
C GLY A 493 28.79 -29.51 -3.92
N GLN A 494 27.52 -29.09 -3.97
CA GLN A 494 26.90 -28.56 -5.18
C GLN A 494 27.27 -27.08 -5.40
N PRO A 495 27.20 -26.56 -6.64
CA PRO A 495 27.42 -25.15 -6.91
C PRO A 495 26.34 -24.26 -6.28
N ALA A 496 26.69 -22.99 -6.00
CA ALA A 496 25.76 -22.00 -5.48
C ALA A 496 24.54 -21.79 -6.38
N ARG A 497 23.35 -21.79 -5.81
CA ARG A 497 22.09 -21.46 -6.46
C ARG A 497 21.69 -20.01 -6.19
N ILE A 498 21.79 -19.20 -7.23
CA ILE A 498 21.42 -17.77 -7.20
C ILE A 498 20.08 -17.61 -7.89
N VAL A 499 19.13 -16.94 -7.25
CA VAL A 499 17.80 -16.66 -7.81
C VAL A 499 17.51 -15.16 -7.73
N ARG A 500 16.98 -14.61 -8.80
CA ARG A 500 16.54 -13.23 -8.90
C ARG A 500 15.03 -13.12 -8.78
N ILE A 501 14.57 -12.23 -7.89
CA ILE A 501 13.15 -11.87 -7.74
C ILE A 501 13.01 -10.36 -7.92
N ASP A 502 12.45 -9.97 -9.05
CA ASP A 502 12.10 -8.59 -9.38
C ASP A 502 10.80 -8.50 -10.19
N ALA A 503 10.38 -7.30 -10.55
CA ALA A 503 9.16 -7.09 -11.32
C ALA A 503 9.18 -7.73 -12.71
N ASP A 504 10.36 -7.99 -13.27
CA ASP A 504 10.50 -8.61 -14.59
C ASP A 504 10.39 -10.12 -14.52
N THR A 505 10.93 -10.75 -13.48
CA THR A 505 10.88 -12.20 -13.27
C THR A 505 9.53 -12.69 -12.74
N THR A 506 8.70 -11.78 -12.19
CA THR A 506 7.43 -12.14 -11.53
C THR A 506 6.17 -11.73 -12.31
N LYS A 507 6.28 -11.48 -13.62
CA LYS A 507 5.15 -11.03 -14.47
C LYS A 507 4.03 -12.05 -14.63
N HIS A 508 4.33 -13.33 -14.59
CA HIS A 508 3.33 -14.38 -14.73
C HIS A 508 2.74 -14.75 -13.37
N LYS A 509 1.41 -14.97 -13.35
CA LYS A 509 0.70 -15.37 -12.15
C LYS A 509 1.26 -16.70 -11.61
N GLY A 510 1.58 -16.74 -10.31
CA GLY A 510 2.13 -17.93 -9.66
C GLY A 510 3.64 -18.04 -9.68
N THR A 511 4.37 -17.25 -10.48
CA THR A 511 5.83 -17.32 -10.54
C THR A 511 6.50 -16.84 -9.25
N LEU A 512 5.98 -15.76 -8.67
CA LEU A 512 6.49 -15.24 -7.39
C LEU A 512 6.32 -16.27 -6.27
N GLU A 513 5.13 -16.85 -6.18
CA GLU A 513 4.81 -17.88 -5.17
C GLU A 513 5.72 -19.12 -5.32
N SER A 514 5.96 -19.56 -6.57
CA SER A 514 6.85 -20.67 -6.85
C SER A 514 8.30 -20.39 -6.48
N GLN A 515 8.82 -19.20 -6.83
CA GLN A 515 10.19 -18.80 -6.46
C GLN A 515 10.36 -18.66 -4.95
N LEU A 516 9.37 -18.08 -4.25
CA LEU A 516 9.39 -17.98 -2.80
C LEU A 516 9.33 -19.35 -2.12
N ALA A 517 8.55 -20.29 -2.65
CA ALA A 517 8.50 -21.65 -2.14
C ALA A 517 9.89 -22.33 -2.23
N GLN A 518 10.66 -22.13 -3.30
CA GLN A 518 12.04 -22.62 -3.43
C GLN A 518 12.98 -22.00 -2.37
N VAL A 519 12.83 -20.69 -2.10
CA VAL A 519 13.61 -20.03 -1.03
C VAL A 519 13.28 -20.62 0.33
N HIS A 520 11.99 -20.83 0.62
CA HIS A 520 11.54 -21.43 1.89
C HIS A 520 11.98 -22.88 2.05
N ALA A 521 12.01 -23.65 0.96
CA ALA A 521 12.51 -25.03 0.96
C ALA A 521 14.03 -25.10 1.23
N GLY A 522 14.76 -24.00 1.03
CA GLY A 522 16.23 -23.96 1.16
C GLY A 522 16.97 -24.35 -0.14
N ASP A 523 16.25 -24.33 -1.26
CA ASP A 523 16.81 -24.62 -2.58
C ASP A 523 17.60 -23.47 -3.18
N VAL A 524 17.57 -22.29 -2.57
CA VAL A 524 18.24 -21.06 -3.01
C VAL A 524 19.25 -20.64 -1.96
N ASP A 525 20.48 -20.32 -2.35
CA ASP A 525 21.55 -19.89 -1.46
C ASP A 525 21.68 -18.37 -1.41
N VAL A 526 21.58 -17.73 -2.59
CA VAL A 526 21.66 -16.28 -2.71
C VAL A 526 20.43 -15.77 -3.45
N LEU A 527 19.63 -14.98 -2.73
CA LEU A 527 18.47 -14.29 -3.29
C LEU A 527 18.86 -12.86 -3.68
N VAL A 528 18.72 -12.51 -4.96
CA VAL A 528 18.95 -11.14 -5.47
C VAL A 528 17.61 -10.49 -5.77
N GLY A 529 17.38 -9.28 -5.24
CA GLY A 529 16.12 -8.64 -5.51
C GLY A 529 16.07 -7.14 -5.23
N THR A 530 14.87 -6.59 -5.40
CA THR A 530 14.54 -5.20 -5.05
C THR A 530 13.74 -5.15 -3.75
N GLN A 531 13.07 -4.04 -3.47
CA GLN A 531 12.24 -3.86 -2.28
C GLN A 531 11.16 -4.95 -2.09
N MET A 532 10.78 -5.68 -3.16
CA MET A 532 9.76 -6.74 -3.06
C MET A 532 10.20 -7.87 -2.12
N VAL A 533 11.47 -8.26 -2.14
CA VAL A 533 11.98 -9.36 -1.31
C VAL A 533 12.24 -8.97 0.15
N THR A 534 12.24 -7.67 0.45
CA THR A 534 12.44 -7.18 1.82
C THR A 534 11.15 -7.11 2.64
N LYS A 535 9.97 -7.24 1.99
CA LYS A 535 8.64 -7.08 2.60
C LYS A 535 7.84 -8.39 2.56
N GLY A 536 7.07 -8.65 3.60
CA GLY A 536 6.01 -9.67 3.62
C GLY A 536 6.43 -11.13 3.75
N HIS A 537 7.73 -11.48 3.67
CA HIS A 537 8.18 -12.88 3.67
C HIS A 537 9.02 -13.23 4.89
N ASP A 538 8.88 -14.45 5.37
CA ASP A 538 9.59 -14.97 6.55
C ASP A 538 10.66 -15.99 6.12
N PHE A 539 11.87 -15.51 5.83
CA PHE A 539 13.00 -16.35 5.40
C PHE A 539 13.76 -16.85 6.63
N ARG A 540 13.56 -18.11 6.99
CA ARG A 540 14.13 -18.71 8.21
C ARG A 540 15.65 -18.91 8.16
N ARG A 541 16.21 -19.19 6.97
CA ARG A 541 17.62 -19.52 6.77
C ARG A 541 18.50 -18.33 6.36
N VAL A 542 17.90 -17.15 6.15
CA VAL A 542 18.67 -15.94 5.79
C VAL A 542 19.37 -15.40 7.02
N THR A 543 20.71 -15.45 7.01
CA THR A 543 21.57 -14.92 8.08
C THR A 543 22.33 -13.68 7.63
N LEU A 544 22.50 -13.46 6.32
CA LEU A 544 23.17 -12.30 5.76
C LEU A 544 22.22 -11.53 4.83
N VAL A 545 22.11 -10.23 5.06
CA VAL A 545 21.42 -9.29 4.14
C VAL A 545 22.41 -8.23 3.70
N ALA A 546 22.49 -7.95 2.41
CA ALA A 546 23.38 -6.93 1.86
C ALA A 546 22.64 -5.88 1.04
N ALA A 547 22.86 -4.61 1.35
CA ALA A 547 22.42 -3.45 0.57
C ALA A 547 23.52 -2.97 -0.36
N ILE A 548 23.28 -3.03 -1.66
CA ILE A 548 24.22 -2.59 -2.69
C ILE A 548 23.85 -1.18 -3.14
N ASN A 549 24.79 -0.25 -2.98
CA ASN A 549 24.69 1.14 -3.42
C ASN A 549 23.41 1.88 -2.96
N PRO A 550 23.22 2.07 -1.64
CA PRO A 550 22.10 2.85 -1.09
C PRO A 550 22.28 4.36 -1.28
N ASP A 551 23.47 4.83 -1.66
CA ASP A 551 23.88 6.24 -1.67
C ASP A 551 23.00 7.12 -2.57
N GLY A 552 22.46 6.57 -3.67
CA GLY A 552 21.56 7.30 -4.53
C GLY A 552 20.27 7.79 -3.85
N ALA A 553 19.90 7.18 -2.71
CA ALA A 553 18.77 7.64 -1.92
C ALA A 553 19.17 8.73 -0.91
N LEU A 554 20.41 8.74 -0.42
CA LEU A 554 20.89 9.77 0.50
C LEU A 554 20.91 11.17 -0.15
N PHE A 555 21.23 11.22 -1.46
CA PHE A 555 21.39 12.46 -2.22
C PHE A 555 20.24 12.69 -3.21
N SER A 556 19.07 12.14 -2.90
CA SER A 556 17.86 12.43 -3.65
C SER A 556 17.35 13.84 -3.33
N SER A 557 16.78 14.51 -4.32
CA SER A 557 16.04 15.77 -4.11
C SER A 557 14.73 15.59 -3.31
N ASP A 558 14.29 14.34 -3.11
CA ASP A 558 13.12 14.03 -2.30
C ASP A 558 13.50 14.05 -0.80
N PHE A 559 12.96 15.01 -0.06
CA PHE A 559 13.23 15.17 1.37
C PHE A 559 12.83 13.97 2.23
N ARG A 560 11.97 13.08 1.72
CA ARG A 560 11.58 11.83 2.39
C ARG A 560 12.53 10.66 2.09
N ALA A 561 13.53 10.85 1.25
CA ALA A 561 14.42 9.77 0.84
C ALA A 561 15.26 9.20 1.99
N PRO A 562 15.80 9.98 2.94
CA PRO A 562 16.49 9.44 4.11
C PRO A 562 15.59 8.59 4.99
N GLU A 563 14.36 9.04 5.27
CA GLU A 563 13.35 8.30 6.04
C GLU A 563 13.03 6.94 5.37
N ARG A 564 12.78 6.96 4.06
CA ARG A 564 12.50 5.73 3.30
C ARG A 564 13.69 4.79 3.25
N LEU A 565 14.91 5.33 3.14
CA LEU A 565 16.12 4.52 3.13
C LEU A 565 16.33 3.86 4.48
N PHE A 566 16.20 4.60 5.58
CA PHE A 566 16.32 4.06 6.93
C PHE A 566 15.30 2.93 7.15
N ALA A 567 14.03 3.17 6.83
CA ALA A 567 12.97 2.18 6.95
C ALA A 567 13.27 0.92 6.12
N LEU A 568 13.72 1.08 4.89
CA LEU A 568 14.05 -0.03 4.01
C LEU A 568 15.21 -0.87 4.55
N LEU A 569 16.29 -0.22 5.04
CA LEU A 569 17.44 -0.91 5.58
C LEU A 569 17.12 -1.64 6.88
N MET A 570 16.31 -1.03 7.75
CA MET A 570 15.81 -1.68 8.98
C MET A 570 14.93 -2.89 8.65
N GLN A 571 14.00 -2.78 7.72
CA GLN A 571 13.14 -3.88 7.30
C GLN A 571 13.95 -5.02 6.67
N ALA A 572 14.90 -4.69 5.78
CA ALA A 572 15.77 -5.65 5.13
C ALA A 572 16.64 -6.37 6.15
N GLY A 573 17.32 -5.63 7.04
CA GLY A 573 18.09 -6.18 8.15
C GLY A 573 17.26 -7.08 9.04
N GLY A 574 16.00 -6.67 9.29
CA GLY A 574 15.04 -7.47 10.05
C GLY A 574 14.72 -8.86 9.44
N ARG A 575 15.14 -9.14 8.21
CA ARG A 575 15.02 -10.49 7.60
C ARG A 575 16.15 -11.42 8.03
N ALA A 576 17.32 -10.89 8.41
CA ALA A 576 18.43 -11.70 8.87
C ALA A 576 18.17 -12.25 10.27
N GLY A 577 18.46 -13.55 10.47
CA GLY A 577 18.40 -14.21 11.76
C GLY A 577 17.02 -14.26 12.42
N ARG A 578 15.96 -14.37 11.65
CA ARG A 578 14.60 -14.49 12.19
C ARG A 578 14.37 -15.75 12.99
N ASP A 579 14.94 -16.85 12.54
CA ASP A 579 14.95 -18.10 13.31
C ASP A 579 16.20 -18.13 14.19
N ALA A 580 16.02 -17.72 15.45
CA ALA A 580 17.10 -17.71 16.43
C ALA A 580 17.60 -19.10 16.77
N SER A 581 16.78 -20.14 16.62
CA SER A 581 17.17 -21.54 16.84
C SER A 581 18.10 -22.01 15.72
N TYR A 582 17.74 -21.70 14.48
CA TYR A 582 18.59 -22.00 13.32
C TYR A 582 19.93 -21.26 13.39
N THR A 583 19.91 -19.96 13.66
CA THR A 583 21.12 -19.14 13.74
C THR A 583 22.08 -19.64 14.83
N ARG A 584 21.55 -20.02 15.99
CA ARG A 584 22.35 -20.62 17.10
C ARG A 584 22.89 -22.00 16.75
N ALA A 585 22.09 -22.84 16.10
CA ALA A 585 22.52 -24.18 15.68
C ALA A 585 23.65 -24.12 14.64
N GLN A 586 23.69 -23.11 13.79
CA GLN A 586 24.77 -22.88 12.82
C GLN A 586 26.00 -22.17 13.45
N GLY A 587 25.93 -21.70 14.68
CA GLY A 587 26.98 -20.88 15.29
C GLY A 587 27.22 -19.54 14.60
N SER A 588 26.25 -19.09 13.77
CA SER A 588 26.35 -17.89 12.95
C SER A 588 25.74 -16.68 13.65
N ARG A 589 26.05 -15.50 13.14
CA ARG A 589 25.41 -14.24 13.54
C ARG A 589 24.65 -13.63 12.36
N ALA A 590 23.49 -13.09 12.66
CA ALA A 590 22.74 -12.31 11.69
C ALA A 590 23.47 -11.01 11.35
N GLU A 591 23.62 -10.69 10.07
CA GLU A 591 24.35 -9.51 9.62
C GLU A 591 23.59 -8.72 8.56
N LEU A 592 23.67 -7.38 8.66
CA LEU A 592 23.27 -6.45 7.61
C LEU A 592 24.51 -5.74 7.07
N TRP A 593 24.87 -6.00 5.82
CA TRP A 593 25.99 -5.39 5.12
C TRP A 593 25.53 -4.21 4.28
N ILE A 594 26.22 -3.07 4.37
CA ILE A 594 25.90 -1.85 3.62
C ILE A 594 27.15 -1.39 2.86
N GLN A 595 27.11 -1.48 1.53
CA GLN A 595 28.18 -0.95 0.68
C GLN A 595 27.88 0.51 0.33
N THR A 596 28.68 1.44 0.86
CA THR A 596 28.48 2.88 0.71
C THR A 596 29.79 3.63 0.54
N THR A 597 29.76 4.75 -0.16
CA THR A 597 30.90 5.70 -0.20
C THR A 597 30.85 6.73 0.93
N TYR A 598 29.79 6.67 1.78
CA TYR A 598 29.57 7.58 2.91
C TYR A 598 29.37 6.82 4.23
N PRO A 599 30.34 5.99 4.67
CA PRO A 599 30.16 5.11 5.83
C PRO A 599 29.94 5.86 7.15
N ALA A 600 30.40 7.11 7.26
CA ALA A 600 30.23 7.96 8.43
C ALA A 600 28.92 8.76 8.47
N HIS A 601 28.02 8.59 7.47
CA HIS A 601 26.76 9.33 7.44
C HIS A 601 25.91 9.04 8.69
N PRO A 602 25.29 10.06 9.34
CA PRO A 602 24.52 9.90 10.59
C PRO A 602 23.43 8.84 10.51
N LEU A 603 22.75 8.71 9.35
CA LEU A 603 21.76 7.67 9.10
C LEU A 603 22.33 6.27 9.37
N PHE A 604 23.54 5.97 8.87
CA PHE A 604 24.16 4.66 9.05
C PHE A 604 24.70 4.46 10.48
N GLU A 605 25.03 5.53 11.19
CA GLU A 605 25.39 5.46 12.62
C GLU A 605 24.16 5.12 13.48
N ALA A 606 23.01 5.73 13.22
CA ALA A 606 21.76 5.40 13.89
C ALA A 606 21.31 3.96 13.56
N LEU A 607 21.42 3.56 12.28
CA LEU A 607 21.10 2.21 11.83
C LEU A 607 21.97 1.13 12.51
N LYS A 608 23.28 1.41 12.69
CA LYS A 608 24.22 0.50 13.39
C LYS A 608 23.79 0.20 14.83
N ARG A 609 23.15 1.16 15.48
CA ARG A 609 22.60 1.02 16.83
C ARG A 609 21.14 0.55 16.85
N HIS A 610 20.52 0.36 15.71
CA HIS A 610 19.09 0.14 15.56
C HIS A 610 18.24 1.23 16.24
N ASP A 611 18.75 2.45 16.26
CA ASP A 611 18.20 3.58 16.99
C ASP A 611 17.35 4.46 16.06
N PHE A 612 16.09 4.03 15.86
CA PHE A 612 15.12 4.82 15.08
C PHE A 612 14.82 6.16 15.77
N ALA A 613 14.76 6.20 17.10
CA ALA A 613 14.39 7.42 17.83
C ALA A 613 15.40 8.56 17.60
N SER A 614 16.69 8.27 17.69
CA SER A 614 17.74 9.27 17.37
C SER A 614 17.70 9.70 15.91
N PHE A 615 17.49 8.77 14.98
CA PHE A 615 17.32 9.08 13.57
C PHE A 615 16.10 10.02 13.35
N ALA A 616 14.96 9.67 13.91
CA ALA A 616 13.72 10.45 13.76
C ALA A 616 13.85 11.86 14.35
N THR A 617 14.49 11.98 15.51
CA THR A 617 14.72 13.28 16.17
C THR A 617 15.60 14.19 15.31
N GLU A 618 16.68 13.67 14.74
CA GLU A 618 17.60 14.48 13.90
C GLU A 618 16.91 14.88 12.59
N GLU A 619 16.26 13.93 11.93
CA GLU A 619 15.54 14.20 10.67
C GLU A 619 14.39 15.20 10.87
N LEU A 620 13.64 15.12 11.97
CA LEU A 620 12.60 16.10 12.30
C LEU A 620 13.18 17.49 12.55
N ARG A 621 14.36 17.57 13.19
CA ARG A 621 15.06 18.84 13.41
C ARG A 621 15.50 19.48 12.09
N GLU A 622 16.03 18.68 11.16
CA GLU A 622 16.40 19.16 9.82
C GLU A 622 15.17 19.65 9.06
N ARG A 623 14.06 18.88 9.06
CA ARG A 623 12.82 19.30 8.42
C ARG A 623 12.22 20.56 9.05
N GLN A 624 12.33 20.73 10.35
CA GLN A 624 11.89 21.94 11.04
C GLN A 624 12.70 23.16 10.59
N ARG A 625 14.03 23.03 10.48
CA ARG A 625 14.90 24.11 9.99
C ARG A 625 14.61 24.48 8.54
N ALA A 626 14.26 23.48 7.74
CA ALA A 626 13.97 23.67 6.31
C ALA A 626 12.50 24.02 6.01
N GLY A 627 11.62 24.09 7.03
CA GLY A 627 10.18 24.34 6.83
C GLY A 627 9.45 23.22 6.09
N LEU A 628 9.91 21.97 6.21
CA LEU A 628 9.35 20.82 5.50
C LEU A 628 8.31 20.05 6.35
N PRO A 629 7.42 19.25 5.74
CA PRO A 629 6.51 18.38 6.48
C PRO A 629 7.25 17.49 7.50
N PRO A 630 6.72 17.30 8.73
CA PRO A 630 5.36 17.61 9.18
C PRO A 630 5.15 19.00 9.83
N VAL A 631 6.10 19.92 9.72
CA VAL A 631 5.95 21.28 10.29
C VAL A 631 5.28 22.26 9.33
N ALA A 632 5.40 22.04 8.03
CA ALA A 632 4.63 22.71 7.00
C ALA A 632 3.66 21.74 6.31
N PHE A 633 2.69 22.31 5.61
CA PHE A 633 1.68 21.57 4.85
C PHE A 633 1.79 21.94 3.39
N GLN A 634 1.79 20.96 2.52
CA GLN A 634 2.09 21.12 1.11
C GLN A 634 0.97 20.60 0.22
N ALA A 635 0.80 21.24 -0.94
CA ALA A 635 0.02 20.74 -2.05
C ALA A 635 0.77 20.93 -3.36
N LEU A 636 0.56 20.05 -4.33
CA LEU A 636 1.07 20.19 -5.69
C LEU A 636 -0.11 20.35 -6.64
N ILE A 637 -0.05 21.40 -7.47
CA ILE A 637 -0.90 21.50 -8.65
C ILE A 637 -0.09 21.01 -9.83
N ARG A 638 -0.63 20.05 -10.57
CA ARG A 638 0.01 19.49 -11.76
C ARG A 638 -0.85 19.78 -12.98
N ALA A 639 -0.21 20.15 -14.07
CA ALA A 639 -0.84 20.41 -15.35
C ALA A 639 -0.23 19.54 -16.44
N ASP A 640 -1.07 18.91 -17.23
CA ASP A 640 -0.73 18.13 -18.41
C ASP A 640 -1.26 18.90 -19.65
N ALA A 641 -0.41 19.20 -20.62
CA ALA A 641 -0.74 19.98 -21.80
C ALA A 641 -0.05 19.46 -23.06
N ARG A 642 -0.39 20.06 -24.20
CA ARG A 642 0.23 19.73 -25.49
C ARG A 642 1.67 20.31 -25.63
N SER A 643 1.97 21.38 -24.90
CA SER A 643 3.30 21.95 -24.82
C SER A 643 3.62 22.40 -23.40
N GLN A 644 4.90 22.52 -23.09
CA GLN A 644 5.39 22.91 -21.78
C GLN A 644 5.00 24.36 -21.42
N GLU A 645 5.00 25.24 -22.43
CA GLU A 645 4.60 26.64 -22.29
C GLU A 645 3.15 26.76 -21.83
N VAL A 646 2.24 25.96 -22.43
CA VAL A 646 0.81 25.94 -22.05
C VAL A 646 0.63 25.40 -20.63
N ALA A 647 1.38 24.35 -20.24
CA ALA A 647 1.29 23.81 -18.90
C ALA A 647 1.75 24.80 -17.83
N GLN A 648 2.88 25.47 -18.07
CA GLN A 648 3.42 26.46 -17.13
C GLN A 648 2.59 27.76 -17.12
N ALA A 649 2.16 28.26 -18.28
CA ALA A 649 1.30 29.44 -18.37
C ALA A 649 0.00 29.22 -17.58
N PHE A 650 -0.67 28.08 -17.76
CA PHE A 650 -1.86 27.76 -16.99
C PHE A 650 -1.65 27.87 -15.47
N LEU A 651 -0.57 27.30 -14.97
CA LEU A 651 -0.23 27.33 -13.54
C LEU A 651 0.09 28.75 -13.05
N ASN A 652 0.87 29.50 -13.82
CA ASN A 652 1.26 30.87 -13.47
C ASN A 652 0.07 31.85 -13.53
N ASP A 653 -0.79 31.74 -14.55
CA ASP A 653 -2.00 32.55 -14.68
C ASP A 653 -2.98 32.26 -13.52
N ALA A 654 -3.17 30.98 -13.19
CA ALA A 654 -3.98 30.58 -12.05
C ALA A 654 -3.41 31.11 -10.72
N ALA A 655 -2.08 31.12 -10.56
CA ALA A 655 -1.43 31.69 -9.38
C ALA A 655 -1.59 33.21 -9.31
N ALA A 656 -1.46 33.91 -10.44
CA ALA A 656 -1.67 35.35 -10.49
C ALA A 656 -3.12 35.72 -10.10
N ALA A 657 -4.10 34.95 -10.58
CA ALA A 657 -5.51 35.14 -10.24
C ALA A 657 -5.87 34.77 -8.79
N ALA A 658 -4.96 34.08 -8.07
CA ALA A 658 -5.15 33.67 -6.69
C ALA A 658 -4.83 34.75 -5.64
N GLN A 659 -4.15 35.83 -6.02
CA GLN A 659 -3.60 36.82 -5.09
C GLN A 659 -4.65 37.49 -4.15
N GLY A 660 -5.90 37.60 -4.59
CA GLY A 660 -6.99 38.18 -3.82
C GLY A 660 -7.87 37.18 -3.08
N LEU A 661 -7.56 35.90 -3.13
CA LEU A 661 -8.40 34.84 -2.55
C LEU A 661 -8.23 34.71 -1.04
N PRO A 662 -9.26 34.21 -0.33
CA PRO A 662 -9.17 33.90 1.09
C PRO A 662 -7.99 32.96 1.40
N GLY A 663 -7.11 33.36 2.32
CA GLY A 663 -5.93 32.58 2.70
C GLY A 663 -4.69 32.77 1.82
N ALA A 664 -4.74 33.58 0.76
CA ALA A 664 -3.61 33.79 -0.15
C ALA A 664 -2.36 34.34 0.56
N THR A 665 -2.51 35.14 1.60
CA THR A 665 -1.38 35.71 2.38
C THR A 665 -0.71 34.69 3.31
N GLU A 666 -1.35 33.54 3.57
CA GLU A 666 -0.86 32.48 4.46
C GLU A 666 -0.30 31.29 3.66
N VAL A 667 -0.34 31.36 2.32
CA VAL A 667 0.12 30.28 1.44
C VAL A 667 1.17 30.82 0.47
N THR A 668 2.34 30.18 0.46
CA THR A 668 3.39 30.47 -0.51
C THR A 668 3.15 29.65 -1.77
N LEU A 669 3.04 30.32 -2.91
CA LEU A 669 3.00 29.69 -4.23
C LEU A 669 4.38 29.80 -4.85
N TYR A 670 4.98 28.67 -5.17
CA TYR A 670 6.27 28.63 -5.87
C TYR A 670 6.05 28.71 -7.39
N PRO A 671 7.04 29.16 -8.15
CA PRO A 671 6.95 29.20 -9.61
C PRO A 671 6.63 27.84 -10.22
N ALA A 672 5.89 27.83 -11.32
CA ALA A 672 5.64 26.61 -12.09
C ALA A 672 6.93 26.08 -12.72
N VAL A 673 7.20 24.81 -12.54
CA VAL A 673 8.39 24.13 -13.08
C VAL A 673 8.00 22.88 -13.86
N PRO A 674 8.79 22.43 -14.83
CA PRO A 674 8.62 21.13 -15.46
C PRO A 674 8.70 20.00 -14.41
N MET A 675 7.94 18.94 -14.61
CA MET A 675 8.12 17.74 -13.78
C MET A 675 9.44 17.03 -14.11
N THR A 676 9.98 16.24 -13.18
CA THR A 676 11.21 15.45 -13.38
C THR A 676 11.16 14.58 -14.66
N ILE A 677 9.99 13.99 -14.96
CA ILE A 677 9.72 13.42 -16.28
C ILE A 677 8.77 14.38 -16.97
N GLN A 678 9.35 15.30 -17.71
CA GLN A 678 8.67 16.41 -18.32
C GLN A 678 7.61 15.97 -19.34
N ARG A 679 7.92 14.95 -20.16
CA ARG A 679 7.02 14.44 -21.20
C ARG A 679 6.73 12.96 -21.00
N VAL A 680 5.44 12.58 -21.07
CA VAL A 680 4.99 11.18 -21.05
C VAL A 680 3.91 10.98 -22.11
N ALA A 681 4.09 10.02 -23.02
CA ALA A 681 3.15 9.72 -24.10
C ALA A 681 2.76 10.98 -24.93
N ASN A 682 3.72 11.80 -25.28
CA ASN A 682 3.56 13.08 -25.99
C ASN A 682 2.72 14.14 -25.25
N VAL A 683 2.58 14.01 -23.93
CA VAL A 683 1.95 15.00 -23.07
C VAL A 683 3.03 15.67 -22.23
N GLU A 684 3.12 16.99 -22.32
CA GLU A 684 4.03 17.81 -21.52
C GLU A 684 3.42 18.07 -20.14
N ARG A 685 4.27 18.09 -19.11
CA ARG A 685 3.85 18.08 -17.71
C ARG A 685 4.62 19.14 -16.91
N ALA A 686 3.86 19.97 -16.19
CA ALA A 686 4.42 20.95 -15.25
C ALA A 686 3.76 20.78 -13.87
N GLN A 687 4.41 21.33 -12.85
CA GLN A 687 3.88 21.36 -11.49
C GLN A 687 4.21 22.66 -10.79
N MET A 688 3.42 22.99 -9.79
CA MET A 688 3.58 24.11 -8.89
C MET A 688 3.42 23.65 -7.45
N LEU A 689 4.36 23.97 -6.58
CA LEU A 689 4.29 23.68 -5.16
C LEU A 689 3.57 24.82 -4.44
N LEU A 690 2.72 24.45 -3.49
CA LEU A 690 2.08 25.33 -2.53
C LEU A 690 2.51 24.90 -1.12
N GLU A 691 2.77 25.85 -0.25
CA GLU A 691 3.19 25.59 1.12
C GLU A 691 2.52 26.55 2.10
N SER A 692 2.13 26.04 3.26
CA SER A 692 1.56 26.83 4.35
C SER A 692 2.03 26.30 5.70
N PRO A 693 2.26 27.17 6.70
CA PRO A 693 2.57 26.76 8.06
C PRO A 693 1.36 26.10 8.77
N THR A 694 0.15 26.30 8.26
CA THR A 694 -1.06 25.71 8.84
C THR A 694 -1.89 24.96 7.79
N ARG A 695 -2.37 23.77 8.18
CA ARG A 695 -3.26 22.95 7.33
C ARG A 695 -4.56 23.67 6.99
N MET A 696 -5.11 24.40 7.96
CA MET A 696 -6.38 25.10 7.79
C MET A 696 -6.26 26.22 6.75
N ALA A 697 -5.19 26.99 6.76
CA ALA A 697 -4.96 28.05 5.76
C ALA A 697 -4.79 27.46 4.36
N LEU A 698 -4.01 26.38 4.23
CA LEU A 698 -3.85 25.69 2.94
C LEU A 698 -5.21 25.18 2.40
N GLN A 699 -6.01 24.55 3.22
CA GLN A 699 -7.31 24.01 2.81
C GLN A 699 -8.31 25.11 2.44
N ARG A 700 -8.37 26.19 3.22
CA ARG A 700 -9.21 27.35 2.91
C ARG A 700 -8.83 27.98 1.58
N PHE A 701 -7.54 28.16 1.35
CA PHE A 701 -7.03 28.69 0.09
C PHE A 701 -7.34 27.76 -1.09
N LEU A 702 -7.06 26.46 -0.98
CA LEU A 702 -7.33 25.49 -2.04
C LEU A 702 -8.83 25.46 -2.41
N ALA A 703 -9.71 25.50 -1.44
CA ALA A 703 -11.15 25.56 -1.67
C ALA A 703 -11.58 26.82 -2.43
N ALA A 704 -11.03 27.98 -2.04
CA ALA A 704 -11.29 29.25 -2.72
C ALA A 704 -10.68 29.29 -4.14
N TRP A 705 -9.61 28.55 -4.39
CA TRP A 705 -8.90 28.54 -5.66
C TRP A 705 -9.50 27.58 -6.70
N GLN A 706 -10.26 26.60 -6.27
CA GLN A 706 -10.93 25.61 -7.15
C GLN A 706 -11.72 26.27 -8.31
N PRO A 707 -12.60 27.27 -8.07
CA PRO A 707 -13.33 27.92 -9.15
C PRO A 707 -12.40 28.56 -10.21
N VAL A 708 -11.28 29.16 -9.78
CA VAL A 708 -10.30 29.77 -10.68
C VAL A 708 -9.66 28.70 -11.57
N LEU A 709 -9.22 27.59 -10.98
CA LEU A 709 -8.63 26.45 -11.72
C LEU A 709 -9.63 25.85 -12.73
N HIS A 710 -10.92 25.85 -12.42
CA HIS A 710 -11.97 25.37 -13.32
C HIS A 710 -12.27 26.34 -14.48
N THR A 711 -12.19 27.63 -14.24
CA THR A 711 -12.49 28.66 -15.27
C THR A 711 -11.29 28.93 -16.19
N THR A 712 -10.07 28.75 -15.70
CA THR A 712 -8.84 28.93 -16.47
C THR A 712 -8.61 27.73 -17.38
N ARG A 713 -8.99 27.85 -18.67
CA ARG A 713 -8.86 26.74 -19.66
C ARG A 713 -8.16 27.20 -20.94
N PRO A 714 -6.83 27.34 -20.95
CA PRO A 714 -6.11 27.67 -22.16
C PRO A 714 -6.22 26.55 -23.20
N LYS A 715 -6.23 26.93 -24.49
CA LYS A 715 -6.21 25.98 -25.59
C LYS A 715 -4.94 25.12 -25.53
N GLY A 716 -5.10 23.79 -25.51
CA GLY A 716 -3.98 22.86 -25.42
C GLY A 716 -3.75 22.28 -23.99
N LEU A 717 -4.40 22.80 -22.98
CA LEU A 717 -4.48 22.15 -21.66
C LEU A 717 -5.32 20.84 -21.80
N ILE A 718 -4.75 19.72 -21.32
CA ILE A 718 -5.41 18.42 -21.38
C ILE A 718 -6.12 18.14 -20.06
N ARG A 719 -5.41 18.30 -18.93
CA ARG A 719 -5.96 18.14 -17.59
C ARG A 719 -5.08 18.82 -16.55
N TRP A 720 -5.64 19.04 -15.39
CA TRP A 720 -4.90 19.43 -14.18
C TRP A 720 -5.40 18.64 -12.99
N LEU A 721 -4.62 18.65 -11.92
CA LEU A 721 -5.00 17.96 -10.67
C LEU A 721 -4.33 18.63 -9.46
N VAL A 722 -4.96 18.45 -8.31
CA VAL A 722 -4.43 18.83 -7.00
C VAL A 722 -3.99 17.56 -6.26
N ASP A 723 -2.82 17.58 -5.66
CA ASP A 723 -2.28 16.52 -4.82
C ASP A 723 -1.94 17.12 -3.45
N VAL A 724 -2.84 16.95 -2.49
CA VAL A 724 -2.66 17.44 -1.12
C VAL A 724 -1.82 16.45 -0.34
N ASP A 725 -0.88 16.92 0.47
CA ASP A 725 0.12 16.12 1.18
C ASP A 725 0.85 15.15 0.23
N PRO A 726 1.57 15.66 -0.77
CA PRO A 726 2.24 14.83 -1.77
C PRO A 726 3.36 13.99 -1.14
N LEU A 727 3.58 12.77 -1.67
CA LEU A 727 4.69 11.92 -1.24
C LEU A 727 6.04 12.35 -1.82
N ALA A 728 6.04 13.03 -2.96
CA ALA A 728 7.23 13.51 -3.64
C ALA A 728 6.91 14.83 -4.37
N ILE A 729 7.88 15.73 -4.38
CA ILE A 729 7.80 17.03 -5.01
C ILE A 729 8.53 17.03 -6.36
#